data_1ee42ee500a6305ebbe4a5c1ffae6627
#
_entry.id   1ee42ee500a6305ebbe4a5c1ffae6627
#
_cell.length_a   1.000
_cell.length_b   1.000
_cell.length_c   1.000
_cell.angle_alpha   90.00
_cell.angle_beta   90.00
_cell.angle_gamma   90.00
#
_symmetry.space_group_name_H-M   'P 1'
#
loop_
_entity.id
_entity.type
_entity.pdbx_description
1 polymer ?
#
loop_
_entity_poly.entity_id
_entity_poly.type
_entity_poly.pdbx_seq_one_letter_code
_entity_poly.pdbx_strand_id
1 'polypeptide(L)'
;MDNSTEMDIILKMRFLAQSRKSLVVVDNFQYLDIKSIELLNIILEFRKSSFAFFKDTIFLLFITTDESQTQESFINKILKREKANKYYFPDMEYSDFLEALNEFDNKKDIDEHIKKIIYKLSSGHLEVIKNIVKKINSSGDFTYNEGDSKEKILDSLIKERLQGLGDVGKQISELLKYASFIGLSFPKYEVERLIECSHIELSNLIDKSDEICLTTSDKKNAHFTHDLIRMIFAFRAKKDKAIYSSKMAVCVKELYPSEYYQRMEYELNSGNDRNSYIMASLALLQDFRLREKNISHNSARSFTSINPLYNSYIEVMEKAFEKYYTQKYFDVIKILEKIEPILPVELLAEKDLLLSLVLTKTLNQMDRIKALEILKPYRLISSVNNEFDLWLRIMMTYMTSSIHLGQRNEALHIEKELYIQLSSKLGYDDNAIKYINILRRRSNAIHDCNISKEYMRSSVDYFANMNCKEIYPVQYFLCLNNYIGVLCQCGDFGEAGEYAILLQHFIMHHRDIQYPRMEIFVNNYLLALLFSNKISTEKCLEIYNNTFGDNLRDNADQVFLLCNLSVLYMRMHKYESAYKILDNLYNNINFNNDNEAMYAISIRINLAIALAYISQTDKAKNILNDCLENLQSANYKIYIEQKILLLIEFIDKNSFQEHIDVEDSLFNECSFYQDNSWKFFGKTFHYSLLFYWSDL
;
A
#
# COMPACT_ATOMS: atom_id res chain seq x y z
N MET A 1 -14.77 -8.91 -5.71
CA MET A 1 -13.73 -9.20 -4.70
C MET A 1 -13.45 -7.91 -3.98
N ASP A 2 -13.41 -7.90 -2.64
CA ASP A 2 -12.90 -6.73 -1.93
C ASP A 2 -11.56 -6.34 -2.54
N ASN A 3 -11.26 -5.03 -2.63
CA ASN A 3 -10.03 -4.45 -3.20
C ASN A 3 -8.78 -4.84 -2.43
N SER A 4 -8.57 -6.11 -2.28
CA SER A 4 -7.41 -6.64 -1.62
C SER A 4 -6.34 -6.89 -2.67
N THR A 5 -5.13 -6.43 -2.40
CA THR A 5 -3.96 -6.81 -3.20
C THR A 5 -3.84 -8.35 -3.19
N GLU A 6 -3.15 -8.92 -4.16
CA GLU A 6 -2.91 -10.38 -4.20
C GLU A 6 -2.25 -10.87 -2.91
N MET A 7 -1.38 -10.05 -2.31
CA MET A 7 -0.76 -10.33 -1.02
C MET A 7 -1.81 -10.36 0.11
N ASP A 8 -2.82 -9.48 0.07
CA ASP A 8 -3.91 -9.48 1.05
C ASP A 8 -4.75 -10.75 0.95
N ILE A 9 -4.98 -11.25 -0.26
CA ILE A 9 -5.68 -12.53 -0.47
C ILE A 9 -4.85 -13.68 0.10
N ILE A 10 -3.55 -13.72 -0.19
CA ILE A 10 -2.63 -14.73 0.36
C ILE A 10 -2.62 -14.67 1.89
N LEU A 11 -2.55 -13.48 2.47
CA LEU A 11 -2.52 -13.27 3.91
C LEU A 11 -3.85 -13.65 4.57
N LYS A 12 -4.99 -13.30 3.97
CA LYS A 12 -6.32 -13.74 4.43
C LYS A 12 -6.44 -15.27 4.38
N MET A 13 -6.04 -15.89 3.27
CA MET A 13 -6.04 -17.36 3.14
C MET A 13 -5.09 -18.00 4.14
N ARG A 14 -3.90 -17.43 4.35
CA ARG A 14 -2.94 -17.87 5.37
C ARG A 14 -3.54 -17.81 6.77
N PHE A 15 -4.17 -16.71 7.14
CA PHE A 15 -4.84 -16.55 8.44
C PHE A 15 -5.91 -17.62 8.66
N LEU A 16 -6.73 -17.89 7.64
CA LEU A 16 -7.75 -18.94 7.69
C LEU A 16 -7.14 -20.34 7.77
N ALA A 17 -5.99 -20.57 7.13
CA ALA A 17 -5.32 -21.88 7.11
C ALA A 17 -4.48 -22.18 8.37
N GLN A 18 -4.03 -21.16 9.10
CA GLN A 18 -3.16 -21.34 10.27
C GLN A 18 -3.84 -22.01 11.48
N SER A 19 -5.16 -21.91 11.59
CA SER A 19 -5.88 -22.33 12.79
C SER A 19 -6.69 -23.62 12.64
N ARG A 20 -6.90 -24.15 11.41
CA ARG A 20 -7.78 -25.30 11.15
C ARG A 20 -7.42 -25.98 9.82
N LYS A 21 -7.84 -27.26 9.67
CA LYS A 21 -7.92 -27.90 8.36
C LYS A 21 -8.83 -27.06 7.47
N SER A 22 -8.35 -26.58 6.34
CA SER A 22 -9.05 -25.68 5.46
C SER A 22 -9.35 -26.35 4.13
N LEU A 23 -10.50 -26.00 3.53
CA LEU A 23 -10.89 -26.40 2.20
C LEU A 23 -10.98 -25.13 1.33
N VAL A 24 -10.21 -25.08 0.27
CA VAL A 24 -10.27 -24.03 -0.75
C VAL A 24 -10.95 -24.61 -1.98
N VAL A 25 -12.08 -24.03 -2.36
CA VAL A 25 -12.84 -24.42 -3.54
C VAL A 25 -12.68 -23.33 -4.59
N VAL A 26 -12.20 -23.71 -5.75
CA VAL A 26 -12.11 -22.83 -6.94
C VAL A 26 -13.07 -23.40 -7.97
N ASP A 27 -14.20 -22.72 -8.13
CA ASP A 27 -15.19 -23.06 -9.13
C ASP A 27 -14.86 -22.38 -10.45
N ASN A 28 -15.20 -23.03 -11.55
CA ASN A 28 -14.97 -22.51 -12.90
C ASN A 28 -13.50 -22.08 -13.15
N PHE A 29 -12.56 -22.90 -12.72
CA PHE A 29 -11.13 -22.64 -12.81
C PHE A 29 -10.67 -22.22 -14.20
N GLN A 30 -11.29 -22.72 -15.25
CA GLN A 30 -10.98 -22.38 -16.65
C GLN A 30 -11.21 -20.91 -17.01
N TYR A 31 -11.99 -20.17 -16.20
CA TYR A 31 -12.26 -18.74 -16.42
C TYR A 31 -11.45 -17.82 -15.50
N LEU A 32 -10.55 -18.37 -14.70
CA LEU A 32 -9.66 -17.53 -13.94
C LEU A 32 -8.79 -16.70 -14.88
N ASP A 33 -8.65 -15.42 -14.56
CA ASP A 33 -7.66 -14.56 -15.20
C ASP A 33 -6.24 -15.00 -14.85
N ILE A 34 -5.28 -14.51 -15.61
CA ILE A 34 -3.86 -14.88 -15.44
C ILE A 34 -3.38 -14.57 -14.04
N LYS A 35 -3.81 -13.46 -13.43
CA LYS A 35 -3.42 -13.07 -12.06
C LYS A 35 -3.92 -14.06 -11.02
N SER A 36 -5.19 -14.45 -11.12
CA SER A 36 -5.79 -15.44 -10.23
C SER A 36 -5.11 -16.81 -10.35
N ILE A 37 -4.69 -17.19 -11.55
CA ILE A 37 -3.94 -18.42 -11.82
C ILE A 37 -2.54 -18.34 -11.21
N GLU A 38 -1.84 -17.22 -11.36
CA GLU A 38 -0.51 -16.99 -10.78
C GLU A 38 -0.57 -16.92 -9.26
N LEU A 39 -1.61 -16.29 -8.70
CA LEU A 39 -1.89 -16.28 -7.27
C LEU A 39 -2.06 -17.69 -6.71
N LEU A 40 -2.87 -18.52 -7.39
CA LEU A 40 -3.04 -19.91 -6.99
C LEU A 40 -1.70 -20.69 -7.05
N ASN A 41 -0.88 -20.41 -8.05
CA ASN A 41 0.47 -20.99 -8.16
C ASN A 41 1.34 -20.62 -6.95
N ILE A 42 1.36 -19.35 -6.57
CA ILE A 42 2.10 -18.87 -5.41
C ILE A 42 1.60 -19.58 -4.14
N ILE A 43 0.29 -19.69 -3.96
CA ILE A 43 -0.31 -20.37 -2.80
C ILE A 43 0.11 -21.85 -2.76
N LEU A 44 0.10 -22.54 -3.91
CA LEU A 44 0.52 -23.93 -4.01
C LEU A 44 2.04 -24.11 -3.80
N GLU A 45 2.86 -23.12 -4.15
CA GLU A 45 4.30 -23.12 -3.84
C GLU A 45 4.56 -22.92 -2.35
N PHE A 46 3.82 -22.05 -1.68
CA PHE A 46 3.91 -21.91 -0.22
C PHE A 46 3.58 -23.19 0.54
N ARG A 47 2.73 -24.06 -0.02
CA ARG A 47 2.45 -25.40 0.54
C ARG A 47 3.70 -26.28 0.65
N LYS A 48 4.66 -26.11 -0.26
CA LYS A 48 5.90 -26.90 -0.35
C LYS A 48 7.06 -26.31 0.42
N SER A 49 6.96 -25.03 0.77
CA SER A 49 8.02 -24.35 1.52
C SER A 49 8.10 -24.86 2.96
N SER A 50 9.27 -24.67 3.58
CA SER A 50 9.48 -25.00 5.00
C SER A 50 8.52 -24.25 5.95
N PHE A 51 7.81 -23.25 5.46
CA PHE A 51 6.80 -22.46 6.19
C PHE A 51 5.40 -23.07 6.20
N ALA A 52 5.15 -24.16 5.45
CA ALA A 52 4.00 -25.08 5.51
C ALA A 52 2.61 -24.50 5.88
N PHE A 53 2.29 -23.23 5.49
CA PHE A 53 1.05 -22.56 5.88
C PHE A 53 -0.21 -23.25 5.34
N PHE A 54 -0.10 -23.92 4.20
CA PHE A 54 -1.20 -24.62 3.55
C PHE A 54 -1.05 -26.14 3.59
N LYS A 55 -0.24 -26.68 4.50
CA LYS A 55 0.06 -28.12 4.58
C LYS A 55 -1.20 -28.98 4.73
N ASP A 56 -2.13 -28.53 5.56
CA ASP A 56 -3.38 -29.22 5.87
C ASP A 56 -4.58 -28.66 5.09
N THR A 57 -4.34 -27.86 4.04
CA THR A 57 -5.36 -27.28 3.18
C THR A 57 -5.62 -28.20 2.00
N ILE A 58 -6.88 -28.51 1.76
CA ILE A 58 -7.35 -29.23 0.57
C ILE A 58 -7.78 -28.21 -0.48
N PHE A 59 -7.31 -28.36 -1.70
CA PHE A 59 -7.75 -27.56 -2.85
C PHE A 59 -8.62 -28.42 -3.75
N LEU A 60 -9.85 -27.94 -4.01
CA LEU A 60 -10.76 -28.51 -5.02
C LEU A 60 -10.87 -27.50 -6.17
N LEU A 61 -10.45 -27.91 -7.35
CA LEU A 61 -10.54 -27.10 -8.57
C LEU A 61 -11.62 -27.73 -9.46
N PHE A 62 -12.73 -27.04 -9.63
CA PHE A 62 -13.78 -27.45 -10.56
C PHE A 62 -13.50 -26.87 -11.94
N ILE A 63 -13.46 -27.72 -12.95
CA ILE A 63 -13.09 -27.38 -14.33
C ILE A 63 -14.16 -27.92 -15.25
N THR A 64 -14.73 -27.07 -16.08
CA THR A 64 -15.61 -27.51 -17.18
C THR A 64 -14.75 -27.78 -18.40
N THR A 65 -14.88 -28.95 -19.02
CA THR A 65 -13.94 -29.47 -20.02
C THR A 65 -14.13 -28.91 -21.43
N ASP A 66 -15.06 -28.00 -21.67
CA ASP A 66 -15.29 -27.43 -22.97
C ASP A 66 -14.49 -26.12 -23.16
N GLU A 67 -13.50 -26.17 -24.09
CA GLU A 67 -13.08 -25.01 -24.88
C GLU A 67 -11.93 -24.09 -24.46
N SER A 68 -10.80 -24.51 -23.90
CA SER A 68 -9.61 -23.72 -24.25
C SER A 68 -8.28 -24.49 -24.14
N GLN A 69 -7.61 -24.68 -25.28
CA GLN A 69 -6.28 -25.32 -25.40
C GLN A 69 -5.18 -24.60 -24.61
N THR A 70 -5.33 -23.31 -24.31
CA THR A 70 -4.31 -22.51 -23.62
C THR A 70 -4.24 -22.80 -22.12
N GLN A 71 -5.35 -23.11 -21.48
CA GLN A 71 -5.38 -23.41 -20.05
C GLN A 71 -5.12 -24.90 -19.76
N GLU A 72 -5.37 -25.78 -20.72
CA GLU A 72 -5.10 -27.21 -20.53
C GLU A 72 -3.63 -27.51 -20.22
N SER A 73 -2.71 -26.79 -20.85
CA SER A 73 -1.27 -26.91 -20.57
C SER A 73 -0.91 -26.50 -19.15
N PHE A 74 -1.57 -25.49 -18.60
CA PHE A 74 -1.35 -25.00 -17.25
C PHE A 74 -1.99 -25.93 -16.21
N ILE A 75 -3.22 -26.37 -16.43
CA ILE A 75 -3.92 -27.37 -15.61
C ILE A 75 -3.07 -28.66 -15.51
N ASN A 76 -2.59 -29.15 -16.64
CA ASN A 76 -1.75 -30.34 -16.67
C ASN A 76 -0.41 -30.15 -15.93
N LYS A 77 0.18 -28.94 -15.95
CA LYS A 77 1.36 -28.60 -15.15
C LYS A 77 1.07 -28.64 -13.66
N ILE A 78 -0.04 -28.04 -13.21
CA ILE A 78 -0.45 -28.10 -11.80
C ILE A 78 -0.72 -29.53 -11.36
N LEU A 79 -1.53 -30.28 -12.12
CA LEU A 79 -1.87 -31.66 -11.79
C LEU A 79 -0.63 -32.54 -11.66
N LYS A 80 0.31 -32.42 -12.58
CA LYS A 80 1.56 -33.18 -12.57
C LYS A 80 2.48 -32.77 -11.41
N ARG A 81 2.61 -31.46 -11.16
CA ARG A 81 3.49 -30.92 -10.13
C ARG A 81 2.98 -31.25 -8.73
N GLU A 82 1.67 -31.15 -8.50
CA GLU A 82 1.05 -31.33 -7.19
C GLU A 82 0.66 -32.78 -6.91
N LYS A 83 0.84 -33.69 -7.86
CA LYS A 83 0.35 -35.09 -7.77
C LYS A 83 -1.15 -35.13 -7.45
N ALA A 84 -1.91 -34.21 -8.07
CA ALA A 84 -3.33 -34.03 -7.80
C ALA A 84 -4.13 -35.23 -8.36
N ASN A 85 -5.17 -35.64 -7.66
CA ASN A 85 -6.13 -36.61 -8.15
C ASN A 85 -7.14 -35.91 -9.07
N LYS A 86 -7.41 -36.47 -10.21
CA LYS A 86 -8.39 -36.00 -11.16
C LYS A 86 -9.66 -36.82 -11.07
N TYR A 87 -10.77 -36.19 -10.78
CA TYR A 87 -12.08 -36.79 -10.74
C TYR A 87 -12.91 -36.22 -11.86
N TYR A 88 -13.61 -37.07 -12.59
CA TYR A 88 -14.56 -36.66 -13.61
C TYR A 88 -15.95 -36.79 -13.04
N PHE A 89 -16.73 -35.72 -13.14
CA PHE A 89 -18.16 -35.80 -12.91
C PHE A 89 -18.81 -36.24 -14.23
N PRO A 90 -19.53 -37.35 -14.25
CA PRO A 90 -20.27 -37.75 -15.43
C PRO A 90 -21.35 -36.74 -15.74
N ASP A 91 -21.78 -36.68 -17.03
CA ASP A 91 -23.01 -35.95 -17.38
C ASP A 91 -24.17 -36.46 -16.55
N MET A 92 -25.11 -35.57 -16.22
CA MET A 92 -26.30 -35.92 -15.43
C MET A 92 -27.09 -37.03 -16.14
N GLU A 93 -27.34 -38.12 -15.45
CA GLU A 93 -28.20 -39.17 -16.00
C GLU A 93 -29.66 -38.71 -16.07
N TYR A 94 -30.45 -39.37 -16.95
CA TYR A 94 -31.87 -39.00 -17.12
C TYR A 94 -32.70 -39.19 -15.84
N SER A 95 -32.33 -40.17 -15.01
CA SER A 95 -32.91 -40.40 -13.67
C SER A 95 -32.70 -39.19 -12.75
N ASP A 96 -31.48 -38.69 -12.67
CA ASP A 96 -31.08 -37.54 -11.83
C ASP A 96 -31.73 -36.25 -12.34
N PHE A 97 -31.84 -36.14 -13.68
CA PHE A 97 -32.57 -35.04 -14.31
C PHE A 97 -34.04 -35.05 -13.90
N LEU A 98 -34.71 -36.22 -13.87
CA LEU A 98 -36.10 -36.31 -13.45
C LEU A 98 -36.31 -35.90 -12.00
N GLU A 99 -35.35 -36.27 -11.13
CA GLU A 99 -35.35 -35.85 -9.73
C GLU A 99 -35.19 -34.34 -9.60
N ALA A 100 -34.20 -33.75 -10.27
CA ALA A 100 -33.99 -32.30 -10.32
C ALA A 100 -35.18 -31.55 -10.93
N LEU A 101 -35.80 -32.11 -11.99
CA LEU A 101 -36.99 -31.53 -12.61
C LEU A 101 -38.15 -31.45 -11.62
N ASN A 102 -38.37 -32.50 -10.83
CA ASN A 102 -39.44 -32.54 -9.83
C ASN A 102 -39.25 -31.51 -8.72
N GLU A 103 -38.00 -31.17 -8.38
CA GLU A 103 -37.73 -30.07 -7.45
C GLU A 103 -38.11 -28.69 -7.99
N PHE A 104 -38.01 -28.50 -9.31
CA PHE A 104 -38.33 -27.22 -9.96
C PHE A 104 -39.77 -27.09 -10.39
N ASP A 105 -40.48 -28.20 -10.56
CA ASP A 105 -41.84 -28.23 -11.07
C ASP A 105 -42.89 -28.30 -9.94
N ASN A 106 -43.34 -27.13 -9.50
CA ASN A 106 -44.33 -27.04 -8.43
C ASN A 106 -45.79 -27.01 -8.92
N LYS A 107 -46.11 -27.06 -10.24
CA LYS A 107 -47.45 -26.68 -10.70
C LYS A 107 -48.08 -27.44 -11.89
N LYS A 108 -47.32 -28.14 -12.72
CA LYS A 108 -47.88 -28.83 -13.93
C LYS A 108 -47.12 -30.12 -14.19
N ASP A 109 -47.90 -31.15 -14.51
CA ASP A 109 -47.37 -32.43 -14.98
C ASP A 109 -46.81 -32.20 -16.40
N ILE A 110 -45.47 -32.05 -16.52
CA ILE A 110 -44.81 -31.88 -17.81
C ILE A 110 -44.82 -33.21 -18.54
N ASP A 111 -45.35 -33.21 -19.80
CA ASP A 111 -45.42 -34.39 -20.66
C ASP A 111 -44.04 -35.04 -20.80
N GLU A 112 -44.00 -36.39 -20.82
CA GLU A 112 -42.79 -37.16 -20.89
C GLU A 112 -41.96 -36.89 -22.14
N HIS A 113 -42.59 -36.53 -23.22
CA HIS A 113 -41.90 -36.10 -24.45
C HIS A 113 -41.18 -34.77 -24.25
N ILE A 114 -41.84 -33.83 -23.58
CA ILE A 114 -41.24 -32.52 -23.23
C ILE A 114 -40.10 -32.71 -22.24
N LYS A 115 -40.19 -33.59 -21.25
CA LYS A 115 -39.09 -33.93 -20.32
C LYS A 115 -37.84 -34.38 -21.06
N LYS A 116 -38.00 -35.30 -22.04
CA LYS A 116 -36.88 -35.77 -22.87
C LYS A 116 -36.25 -34.66 -23.70
N ILE A 117 -37.05 -33.74 -24.19
CA ILE A 117 -36.57 -32.55 -24.93
C ILE A 117 -35.78 -31.63 -24.01
N ILE A 118 -36.32 -31.32 -22.82
CA ILE A 118 -35.61 -30.47 -21.83
C ILE A 118 -34.28 -31.10 -21.46
N TYR A 119 -34.25 -32.42 -21.21
CA TYR A 119 -33.01 -33.15 -20.90
C TYR A 119 -31.99 -33.01 -22.03
N LYS A 120 -32.39 -33.27 -23.28
CA LYS A 120 -31.52 -33.15 -24.45
C LYS A 120 -31.01 -31.73 -24.65
N LEU A 121 -31.83 -30.72 -24.49
CA LEU A 121 -31.50 -29.31 -24.68
C LEU A 121 -30.61 -28.77 -23.53
N SER A 122 -30.90 -29.18 -22.32
CA SER A 122 -30.09 -28.75 -21.15
C SER A 122 -28.79 -29.48 -21.04
N SER A 123 -28.64 -30.67 -21.65
CA SER A 123 -27.53 -31.61 -21.40
C SER A 123 -27.26 -31.79 -19.89
N GLY A 124 -28.32 -31.82 -19.09
CA GLY A 124 -28.22 -31.93 -17.63
C GLY A 124 -27.86 -30.65 -16.89
N HIS A 125 -27.80 -29.49 -17.55
CA HIS A 125 -27.43 -28.23 -16.92
C HIS A 125 -28.57 -27.66 -16.09
N LEU A 126 -28.48 -27.68 -14.76
CA LEU A 126 -29.56 -27.34 -13.83
C LEU A 126 -30.16 -25.95 -14.05
N GLU A 127 -29.34 -24.93 -14.33
CA GLU A 127 -29.86 -23.58 -14.55
C GLU A 127 -30.67 -23.48 -15.86
N VAL A 128 -30.26 -24.20 -16.90
CA VAL A 128 -31.05 -24.28 -18.16
C VAL A 128 -32.38 -24.99 -17.90
N ILE A 129 -32.36 -26.11 -17.18
CA ILE A 129 -33.56 -26.83 -16.77
C ILE A 129 -34.51 -25.91 -16.03
N LYS A 130 -34.06 -25.25 -14.99
CA LYS A 130 -34.83 -24.33 -14.14
C LYS A 130 -35.47 -23.20 -14.96
N ASN A 131 -34.71 -22.63 -15.90
CA ASN A 131 -35.19 -21.54 -16.73
C ASN A 131 -36.26 -22.00 -17.75
N ILE A 132 -36.08 -23.18 -18.34
CA ILE A 132 -37.08 -23.78 -19.23
C ILE A 132 -38.38 -24.11 -18.47
N VAL A 133 -38.26 -24.75 -17.29
CA VAL A 133 -39.41 -25.08 -16.44
C VAL A 133 -40.18 -23.83 -16.01
N LYS A 134 -39.47 -22.77 -15.61
CA LYS A 134 -40.14 -21.49 -15.29
C LYS A 134 -40.92 -20.94 -16.46
N LYS A 135 -40.39 -21.03 -17.69
CA LYS A 135 -41.14 -20.59 -18.89
C LYS A 135 -42.36 -21.42 -19.12
N ILE A 136 -42.26 -22.75 -19.08
CA ILE A 136 -43.42 -23.66 -19.24
C ILE A 136 -44.49 -23.34 -18.20
N ASN A 137 -44.10 -23.09 -16.97
CA ASN A 137 -45.02 -22.76 -15.87
C ASN A 137 -45.67 -21.39 -16.02
N SER A 138 -45.03 -20.42 -16.70
CA SER A 138 -45.53 -19.06 -16.89
C SER A 138 -46.40 -18.90 -18.16
N SER A 139 -45.96 -19.47 -19.30
CA SER A 139 -46.62 -19.26 -20.61
C SER A 139 -47.39 -20.47 -21.12
N GLY A 140 -47.15 -21.65 -20.57
CA GLY A 140 -47.77 -22.90 -21.02
C GLY A 140 -47.15 -23.52 -22.27
N ASP A 141 -46.32 -22.80 -23.00
CA ASP A 141 -45.71 -23.23 -24.25
C ASP A 141 -44.19 -23.04 -24.24
N PHE A 142 -43.47 -24.02 -24.77
CA PHE A 142 -42.03 -23.96 -25.03
C PHE A 142 -41.75 -24.38 -26.47
N THR A 143 -41.46 -23.41 -27.34
CA THR A 143 -41.06 -23.67 -28.72
C THR A 143 -39.54 -23.59 -28.86
N TYR A 144 -38.94 -24.56 -29.53
CA TYR A 144 -37.52 -24.63 -29.79
C TYR A 144 -37.25 -25.17 -31.21
N ASN A 145 -36.03 -24.91 -31.73
CA ASN A 145 -35.58 -25.54 -32.96
C ASN A 145 -34.60 -26.67 -32.62
N GLU A 146 -34.81 -27.86 -33.22
CA GLU A 146 -33.83 -28.95 -33.10
C GLU A 146 -32.48 -28.52 -33.69
N GLY A 147 -31.46 -28.39 -32.83
CA GLY A 147 -30.11 -27.93 -33.20
C GLY A 147 -29.68 -26.62 -32.56
N ASP A 148 -30.52 -25.95 -31.78
CA ASP A 148 -30.08 -24.78 -30.98
C ASP A 148 -29.17 -25.20 -29.86
N SER A 149 -28.07 -24.42 -29.63
CA SER A 149 -27.19 -24.63 -28.49
C SER A 149 -27.83 -24.16 -27.18
N LYS A 150 -27.36 -24.65 -26.04
CA LYS A 150 -27.81 -24.26 -24.68
C LYS A 150 -27.79 -22.74 -24.51
N GLU A 151 -26.70 -22.10 -24.99
CA GLU A 151 -26.51 -20.66 -24.91
C GLU A 151 -27.58 -19.91 -25.71
N LYS A 152 -27.92 -20.38 -26.91
CA LYS A 152 -28.98 -19.77 -27.72
C LYS A 152 -30.36 -19.86 -27.06
N ILE A 153 -30.67 -20.98 -26.46
CA ILE A 153 -31.93 -21.18 -25.77
C ILE A 153 -32.00 -20.24 -24.56
N LEU A 154 -30.97 -20.22 -23.74
CA LEU A 154 -30.91 -19.35 -22.56
C LEU A 154 -30.89 -17.87 -22.96
N ASP A 155 -30.18 -17.50 -24.03
CA ASP A 155 -30.21 -16.14 -24.58
C ASP A 155 -31.58 -15.70 -25.01
N SER A 156 -32.36 -16.60 -25.67
CA SER A 156 -33.74 -16.35 -26.05
C SER A 156 -34.68 -16.16 -24.83
N LEU A 157 -34.51 -17.00 -23.82
CA LEU A 157 -35.29 -16.90 -22.56
C LEU A 157 -34.97 -15.61 -21.79
N ILE A 158 -33.73 -15.21 -21.72
CA ILE A 158 -33.32 -13.95 -21.12
C ILE A 158 -33.88 -12.75 -21.88
N LYS A 159 -33.83 -12.78 -23.23
CA LYS A 159 -34.40 -11.72 -24.08
C LYS A 159 -35.89 -11.54 -23.82
N GLU A 160 -36.65 -12.62 -23.78
CA GLU A 160 -38.07 -12.58 -23.53
C GLU A 160 -38.43 -11.98 -22.16
N ARG A 161 -37.71 -12.38 -21.11
CA ARG A 161 -37.89 -11.80 -19.75
C ARG A 161 -37.62 -10.30 -19.73
N LEU A 162 -36.52 -9.87 -20.37
CA LEU A 162 -36.16 -8.46 -20.46
C LEU A 162 -37.19 -7.67 -21.29
N GLN A 163 -37.68 -8.24 -22.39
CA GLN A 163 -38.74 -7.62 -23.22
C GLN A 163 -40.02 -7.42 -22.43
N GLY A 164 -40.41 -8.36 -21.56
CA GLY A 164 -41.54 -8.23 -20.66
C GLY A 164 -41.50 -7.05 -19.70
N LEU A 165 -40.32 -6.52 -19.44
CA LEU A 165 -40.08 -5.33 -18.58
C LEU A 165 -39.98 -4.02 -19.38
N GLY A 166 -40.10 -4.04 -20.71
CA GLY A 166 -40.06 -2.85 -21.57
C GLY A 166 -38.74 -2.08 -21.46
N ASP A 167 -38.79 -0.79 -21.16
CA ASP A 167 -37.59 0.06 -21.06
C ASP A 167 -36.70 -0.27 -19.84
N VAL A 168 -37.30 -0.73 -18.74
CA VAL A 168 -36.57 -1.22 -17.58
C VAL A 168 -35.69 -2.43 -17.95
N GLY A 169 -36.25 -3.34 -18.78
CA GLY A 169 -35.51 -4.49 -19.28
C GLY A 169 -34.29 -4.11 -20.15
N LYS A 170 -34.38 -3.02 -20.92
CA LYS A 170 -33.24 -2.49 -21.68
C LYS A 170 -32.13 -1.97 -20.74
N GLN A 171 -32.54 -1.24 -19.70
CA GLN A 171 -31.59 -0.72 -18.68
C GLN A 171 -30.92 -1.85 -17.90
N ILE A 172 -31.68 -2.89 -17.50
CA ILE A 172 -31.10 -4.10 -16.87
C ILE A 172 -30.12 -4.78 -17.83
N SER A 173 -30.48 -4.91 -19.10
CA SER A 173 -29.58 -5.51 -20.10
C SER A 173 -28.27 -4.74 -20.22
N GLU A 174 -28.30 -3.42 -20.22
CA GLU A 174 -27.10 -2.59 -20.27
C GLU A 174 -26.28 -2.72 -19.00
N LEU A 175 -26.92 -2.66 -17.84
CA LEU A 175 -26.29 -2.90 -16.55
C LEU A 175 -25.54 -4.24 -16.53
N LEU A 176 -26.20 -5.33 -16.92
CA LEU A 176 -25.62 -6.66 -16.86
C LEU A 176 -24.50 -6.88 -17.88
N LYS A 177 -24.48 -6.14 -18.98
CA LYS A 177 -23.33 -6.13 -19.90
C LYS A 177 -22.08 -5.57 -19.20
N TYR A 178 -22.18 -4.43 -18.52
CA TYR A 178 -21.05 -3.89 -17.73
C TYR A 178 -20.65 -4.85 -16.61
N ALA A 179 -21.60 -5.32 -15.84
CA ALA A 179 -21.39 -6.27 -14.76
C ALA A 179 -20.66 -7.55 -15.22
N SER A 180 -20.94 -8.02 -16.43
CA SER A 180 -20.32 -9.24 -16.98
C SER A 180 -18.81 -9.12 -17.20
N PHE A 181 -18.28 -7.92 -17.37
CA PHE A 181 -16.84 -7.67 -17.47
C PHE A 181 -16.17 -7.57 -16.10
N ILE A 182 -16.91 -7.18 -15.06
CA ILE A 182 -16.37 -7.14 -13.69
C ILE A 182 -16.19 -8.56 -13.16
N GLY A 183 -17.21 -9.42 -13.32
CA GLY A 183 -17.12 -10.80 -12.89
C GLY A 183 -18.47 -11.47 -12.60
N LEU A 184 -18.41 -12.65 -12.02
CA LEU A 184 -19.62 -13.36 -11.55
C LEU A 184 -20.28 -12.61 -10.38
N SER A 185 -19.46 -12.00 -9.53
CA SER A 185 -19.83 -11.11 -8.45
C SER A 185 -19.31 -9.71 -8.76
N PHE A 186 -20.11 -8.70 -8.55
CA PHE A 186 -19.73 -7.32 -8.83
C PHE A 186 -20.23 -6.36 -7.75
N PRO A 187 -19.37 -5.41 -7.31
CA PRO A 187 -19.76 -4.37 -6.37
C PRO A 187 -20.77 -3.42 -6.99
N LYS A 188 -21.85 -3.12 -6.26
CA LYS A 188 -22.93 -2.23 -6.75
C LYS A 188 -22.41 -0.83 -7.11
N TYR A 189 -21.49 -0.29 -6.32
CA TYR A 189 -20.94 1.05 -6.55
C TYR A 189 -20.07 1.17 -7.81
N GLU A 190 -19.42 0.07 -8.26
CA GLU A 190 -18.69 0.08 -9.54
C GLU A 190 -19.65 0.20 -10.72
N VAL A 191 -20.73 -0.59 -10.71
CA VAL A 191 -21.74 -0.53 -11.75
C VAL A 191 -22.48 0.81 -11.75
N GLU A 192 -22.75 1.39 -10.57
CA GLU A 192 -23.32 2.72 -10.41
C GLU A 192 -22.52 3.79 -11.17
N ARG A 193 -21.19 3.73 -11.04
CA ARG A 193 -20.28 4.63 -11.77
C ARG A 193 -20.27 4.38 -13.28
N LEU A 194 -20.32 3.11 -13.70
CA LEU A 194 -20.22 2.75 -15.11
C LEU A 194 -21.46 3.13 -15.91
N ILE A 195 -22.65 3.04 -15.30
CA ILE A 195 -23.93 3.38 -15.96
C ILE A 195 -24.41 4.80 -15.63
N GLU A 196 -23.66 5.53 -14.80
CA GLU A 196 -23.94 6.93 -14.45
C GLU A 196 -25.37 7.15 -13.90
N CYS A 197 -25.85 6.21 -13.07
CA CYS A 197 -27.18 6.29 -12.45
C CYS A 197 -27.08 6.60 -10.94
N SER A 198 -28.18 7.02 -10.35
CA SER A 198 -28.25 7.19 -8.90
C SER A 198 -28.32 5.85 -8.16
N HIS A 199 -27.90 5.85 -6.89
CA HIS A 199 -27.95 4.66 -6.04
C HIS A 199 -29.35 4.03 -5.95
N ILE A 200 -30.40 4.87 -5.92
CA ILE A 200 -31.82 4.43 -5.87
C ILE A 200 -32.21 3.75 -7.18
N GLU A 201 -31.84 4.33 -8.33
CA GLU A 201 -32.11 3.75 -9.64
C GLU A 201 -31.40 2.41 -9.80
N LEU A 202 -30.12 2.33 -9.44
CA LEU A 202 -29.36 1.09 -9.47
C LEU A 202 -30.01 0.00 -8.62
N SER A 203 -30.38 0.33 -7.37
CA SER A 203 -31.05 -0.63 -6.48
C SER A 203 -32.34 -1.17 -7.10
N ASN A 204 -33.17 -0.30 -7.67
CA ASN A 204 -34.40 -0.72 -8.35
C ASN A 204 -34.13 -1.64 -9.54
N LEU A 205 -33.09 -1.35 -10.35
CA LEU A 205 -32.72 -2.20 -11.50
C LEU A 205 -32.21 -3.57 -11.04
N ILE A 206 -31.40 -3.60 -9.97
CA ILE A 206 -30.89 -4.87 -9.41
C ILE A 206 -32.04 -5.68 -8.81
N ASP A 207 -32.94 -5.07 -8.03
CA ASP A 207 -34.09 -5.76 -7.44
C ASP A 207 -34.98 -6.37 -8.54
N LYS A 208 -35.22 -5.65 -9.64
CA LYS A 208 -35.93 -6.17 -10.80
C LYS A 208 -35.18 -7.30 -11.51
N SER A 209 -33.86 -7.21 -11.59
CA SER A 209 -32.99 -8.27 -12.12
C SER A 209 -33.06 -9.54 -11.23
N ASP A 210 -33.10 -9.37 -9.90
CA ASP A 210 -33.28 -10.45 -8.94
C ASP A 210 -34.68 -11.11 -9.08
N GLU A 211 -35.76 -10.30 -9.23
CA GLU A 211 -37.13 -10.80 -9.47
C GLU A 211 -37.18 -11.72 -10.69
N ILE A 212 -36.50 -11.38 -11.78
CA ILE A 212 -36.45 -12.22 -12.99
C ILE A 212 -35.34 -13.27 -12.96
N CYS A 213 -34.67 -13.43 -11.80
CA CYS A 213 -33.62 -14.44 -11.53
C CYS A 213 -32.41 -14.39 -12.48
N LEU A 214 -31.97 -13.20 -12.84
CA LEU A 214 -30.70 -13.00 -13.55
C LEU A 214 -29.57 -12.75 -12.55
N THR A 215 -29.91 -12.11 -11.43
CA THR A 215 -28.98 -11.81 -10.34
C THR A 215 -29.55 -12.21 -8.98
N THR A 216 -28.67 -12.19 -7.97
CA THR A 216 -28.99 -12.17 -6.54
C THR A 216 -28.12 -11.13 -5.89
N SER A 217 -28.64 -10.39 -4.92
CA SER A 217 -27.88 -9.31 -4.33
C SER A 217 -27.89 -9.30 -2.81
N ASP A 218 -26.82 -8.76 -2.22
CA ASP A 218 -26.70 -8.39 -0.83
C ASP A 218 -26.61 -6.86 -0.69
N LYS A 219 -26.22 -6.35 0.49
CA LYS A 219 -26.12 -4.91 0.75
C LYS A 219 -25.08 -4.22 -0.13
N LYS A 220 -23.96 -4.87 -0.47
CA LYS A 220 -22.79 -4.28 -1.15
C LYS A 220 -22.61 -4.79 -2.58
N ASN A 221 -22.90 -6.06 -2.79
CA ASN A 221 -22.61 -6.76 -4.03
C ASN A 221 -23.88 -7.28 -4.69
N ALA A 222 -23.79 -7.52 -5.99
CA ALA A 222 -24.72 -8.34 -6.72
C ALA A 222 -23.95 -9.45 -7.45
N HIS A 223 -24.64 -10.57 -7.70
CA HIS A 223 -24.04 -11.76 -8.28
C HIS A 223 -24.94 -12.24 -9.41
N PHE A 224 -24.35 -12.64 -10.52
CA PHE A 224 -25.09 -13.41 -11.51
C PHE A 224 -25.55 -14.73 -10.88
N THR A 225 -26.80 -15.12 -11.09
CA THR A 225 -27.31 -16.39 -10.54
C THR A 225 -26.56 -17.59 -11.08
N HIS A 226 -25.97 -17.47 -12.27
CA HIS A 226 -25.11 -18.50 -12.86
C HIS A 226 -24.12 -17.91 -13.86
N ASP A 227 -22.90 -18.50 -13.96
CA ASP A 227 -21.84 -18.01 -14.86
C ASP A 227 -22.28 -18.01 -16.35
N LEU A 228 -23.08 -18.97 -16.77
CA LEU A 228 -23.62 -19.00 -18.14
C LEU A 228 -24.43 -17.74 -18.49
N ILE A 229 -25.18 -17.18 -17.52
CA ILE A 229 -25.91 -15.91 -17.70
C ILE A 229 -24.89 -14.76 -17.90
N ARG A 230 -23.85 -14.69 -17.07
CA ARG A 230 -22.76 -13.73 -17.22
C ARG A 230 -22.11 -13.83 -18.62
N MET A 231 -21.78 -15.05 -19.05
CA MET A 231 -21.19 -15.29 -20.36
C MET A 231 -22.08 -14.81 -21.53
N ILE A 232 -23.39 -14.98 -21.43
CA ILE A 232 -24.33 -14.49 -22.44
C ILE A 232 -24.26 -12.96 -22.53
N PHE A 233 -24.24 -12.25 -21.40
CA PHE A 233 -24.11 -10.80 -21.39
C PHE A 233 -22.73 -10.34 -21.89
N ALA A 234 -21.66 -11.03 -21.52
CA ALA A 234 -20.32 -10.77 -22.04
C ALA A 234 -20.24 -10.99 -23.55
N PHE A 235 -20.90 -12.03 -24.07
CA PHE A 235 -21.00 -12.27 -25.51
C PHE A 235 -21.80 -11.18 -26.23
N ARG A 236 -22.93 -10.75 -25.67
CA ARG A 236 -23.73 -9.63 -26.21
C ARG A 236 -22.94 -8.33 -26.27
N ALA A 237 -22.06 -8.12 -25.28
CA ALA A 237 -21.20 -6.94 -25.18
C ALA A 237 -19.89 -7.05 -26.01
N LYS A 238 -19.61 -8.19 -26.65
CA LYS A 238 -18.32 -8.44 -27.33
C LYS A 238 -17.97 -7.40 -28.39
N LYS A 239 -18.97 -6.89 -29.13
CA LYS A 239 -18.75 -5.87 -30.16
C LYS A 239 -18.38 -4.51 -29.57
N ASP A 240 -18.84 -4.23 -28.35
CA ASP A 240 -18.65 -2.98 -27.65
C ASP A 240 -17.54 -3.07 -26.59
N LYS A 241 -16.77 -4.17 -26.61
CA LYS A 241 -15.72 -4.46 -25.61
C LYS A 241 -14.77 -3.28 -25.38
N ALA A 242 -14.35 -2.61 -26.48
CA ALA A 242 -13.45 -1.46 -26.41
C ALA A 242 -14.09 -0.28 -25.63
N ILE A 243 -15.37 -0.01 -25.88
CA ILE A 243 -16.12 1.06 -25.18
C ILE A 243 -16.24 0.75 -23.69
N TYR A 244 -16.63 -0.49 -23.35
CA TYR A 244 -16.74 -0.93 -21.96
C TYR A 244 -15.40 -0.88 -21.25
N SER A 245 -14.33 -1.35 -21.90
CA SER A 245 -12.98 -1.32 -21.32
C SER A 245 -12.50 0.11 -21.08
N SER A 246 -12.80 1.04 -22.01
CA SER A 246 -12.49 2.46 -21.81
C SER A 246 -13.19 3.04 -20.58
N LYS A 247 -14.49 2.76 -20.41
CA LYS A 247 -15.25 3.21 -19.23
C LYS A 247 -14.72 2.55 -17.95
N MET A 248 -14.37 1.27 -18.00
CA MET A 248 -13.76 0.57 -16.85
C MET A 248 -12.41 1.18 -16.46
N ALA A 249 -11.56 1.55 -17.42
CA ALA A 249 -10.29 2.22 -17.13
C ALA A 249 -10.50 3.53 -16.38
N VAL A 250 -11.52 4.33 -16.76
CA VAL A 250 -11.88 5.56 -16.06
C VAL A 250 -12.42 5.26 -14.66
N CYS A 251 -13.32 4.28 -14.53
CA CYS A 251 -13.90 3.87 -13.25
C CYS A 251 -12.80 3.43 -12.25
N VAL A 252 -11.88 2.56 -12.69
CA VAL A 252 -10.76 2.11 -11.84
C VAL A 252 -9.83 3.27 -11.48
N LYS A 253 -9.57 4.19 -12.41
CA LYS A 253 -8.79 5.41 -12.12
C LYS A 253 -9.39 6.24 -10.98
N GLU A 254 -10.71 6.37 -10.93
CA GLU A 254 -11.41 7.15 -9.92
C GLU A 254 -11.51 6.42 -8.57
N LEU A 255 -11.85 5.12 -8.60
CA LEU A 255 -12.13 4.35 -7.41
C LEU A 255 -10.86 3.75 -6.79
N TYR A 256 -9.90 3.36 -7.62
CA TYR A 256 -8.70 2.63 -7.25
C TYR A 256 -7.45 3.22 -7.92
N PRO A 257 -7.05 4.45 -7.55
CA PRO A 257 -6.01 5.20 -8.26
C PRO A 257 -4.66 4.48 -8.38
N SER A 258 -4.35 3.56 -7.48
CA SER A 258 -3.09 2.78 -7.45
C SER A 258 -3.15 1.46 -8.23
N GLU A 259 -4.31 1.07 -8.78
CA GLU A 259 -4.48 -0.19 -9.51
C GLU A 259 -4.02 -0.09 -10.98
N TYR A 260 -2.74 0.21 -11.18
CA TYR A 260 -2.16 0.43 -12.50
C TYR A 260 -2.18 -0.81 -13.39
N TYR A 261 -1.98 -2.02 -12.84
CA TYR A 261 -2.05 -3.28 -13.61
C TYR A 261 -3.41 -3.51 -14.22
N GLN A 262 -4.46 -3.34 -13.44
CA GLN A 262 -5.83 -3.51 -13.90
C GLN A 262 -6.19 -2.47 -14.95
N ARG A 263 -5.76 -1.23 -14.75
CA ARG A 263 -5.94 -0.15 -15.74
C ARG A 263 -5.20 -0.44 -17.03
N MET A 264 -3.98 -0.96 -16.98
CA MET A 264 -3.22 -1.39 -18.17
C MET A 264 -4.03 -2.35 -19.03
N GLU A 265 -4.65 -3.36 -18.42
CA GLU A 265 -5.46 -4.35 -19.14
C GLU A 265 -6.70 -3.73 -19.79
N TYR A 266 -7.39 -2.82 -19.08
CA TYR A 266 -8.55 -2.13 -19.65
C TYR A 266 -8.17 -1.16 -20.78
N GLU A 267 -7.10 -0.40 -20.63
CA GLU A 267 -6.59 0.49 -21.70
C GLU A 267 -6.18 -0.32 -22.94
N LEU A 268 -5.50 -1.46 -22.77
CA LEU A 268 -5.13 -2.36 -23.84
C LEU A 268 -6.38 -2.91 -24.56
N ASN A 269 -7.38 -3.40 -23.82
CA ASN A 269 -8.64 -3.90 -24.38
C ASN A 269 -9.46 -2.80 -25.05
N SER A 270 -9.28 -1.53 -24.69
CA SER A 270 -9.92 -0.38 -25.33
C SER A 270 -9.21 0.04 -26.64
N GLY A 271 -8.02 -0.49 -26.93
CA GLY A 271 -7.18 -0.10 -28.07
C GLY A 271 -6.37 1.18 -27.83
N ASN A 272 -6.23 1.61 -26.56
CA ASN A 272 -5.44 2.78 -26.20
C ASN A 272 -4.01 2.39 -25.83
N ASP A 273 -3.23 2.02 -26.84
CA ASP A 273 -1.86 1.53 -26.66
C ASP A 273 -0.96 2.49 -25.88
N ARG A 274 -1.10 3.80 -26.13
CA ARG A 274 -0.30 4.82 -25.43
C ARG A 274 -0.52 4.77 -23.93
N ASN A 275 -1.77 4.81 -23.49
CA ASN A 275 -2.08 4.76 -22.06
C ASN A 275 -1.73 3.40 -21.46
N SER A 276 -1.86 2.32 -22.23
CA SER A 276 -1.44 0.98 -21.78
C SER A 276 0.05 0.94 -21.43
N TYR A 277 0.93 1.55 -22.26
CA TYR A 277 2.36 1.66 -21.96
C TYR A 277 2.62 2.53 -20.73
N ILE A 278 1.89 3.63 -20.55
CA ILE A 278 2.03 4.49 -19.36
C ILE A 278 1.63 3.69 -18.12
N MET A 279 0.48 3.01 -18.14
CA MET A 279 -0.01 2.23 -16.98
C MET A 279 0.92 1.06 -16.66
N ALA A 280 1.40 0.34 -17.67
CA ALA A 280 2.40 -0.72 -17.48
C ALA A 280 3.67 -0.20 -16.82
N SER A 281 4.14 0.98 -17.26
CA SER A 281 5.32 1.61 -16.66
C SER A 281 5.09 2.02 -15.21
N LEU A 282 3.96 2.68 -14.90
CA LEU A 282 3.61 3.08 -13.53
C LEU A 282 3.46 1.87 -12.60
N ALA A 283 2.89 0.76 -13.12
CA ALA A 283 2.78 -0.49 -12.39
C ALA A 283 4.16 -1.08 -12.02
N LEU A 284 5.09 -1.11 -12.97
CA LEU A 284 6.46 -1.57 -12.72
C LEU A 284 7.22 -0.66 -11.75
N LEU A 285 7.03 0.68 -11.86
CA LEU A 285 7.61 1.63 -10.92
C LEU A 285 7.05 1.46 -9.50
N GLN A 286 5.78 1.09 -9.39
CA GLN A 286 5.17 0.74 -8.10
C GLN A 286 5.84 -0.50 -7.49
N ASP A 287 6.08 -1.56 -8.28
CA ASP A 287 6.81 -2.74 -7.82
C ASP A 287 8.24 -2.42 -7.38
N PHE A 288 8.96 -1.58 -8.12
CA PHE A 288 10.32 -1.15 -7.74
C PHE A 288 10.29 -0.35 -6.43
N ARG A 289 9.33 0.55 -6.28
CA ARG A 289 9.15 1.39 -5.09
C ARG A 289 8.80 0.57 -3.86
N LEU A 290 7.92 -0.42 -4.00
CA LEU A 290 7.50 -1.28 -2.88
C LEU A 290 8.47 -2.44 -2.62
N ARG A 291 9.44 -2.67 -3.53
CA ARG A 291 10.34 -3.83 -3.53
C ARG A 291 9.58 -5.15 -3.56
N GLU A 292 8.41 -5.14 -4.14
CA GLU A 292 7.54 -6.30 -4.33
C GLU A 292 7.38 -6.56 -5.82
N LYS A 293 7.22 -7.82 -6.20
CA LYS A 293 6.87 -8.18 -7.57
C LYS A 293 5.41 -8.60 -7.58
N ASN A 294 4.59 -7.77 -8.20
CA ASN A 294 3.22 -8.13 -8.48
C ASN A 294 3.19 -9.35 -9.43
N ILE A 295 2.13 -10.13 -9.34
CA ILE A 295 1.88 -11.31 -10.20
C ILE A 295 1.92 -10.91 -11.69
N SER A 296 1.38 -9.75 -12.05
CA SER A 296 1.38 -9.23 -13.42
C SER A 296 2.68 -8.53 -13.85
N HIS A 297 3.72 -8.54 -12.99
CA HIS A 297 5.01 -7.91 -13.27
C HIS A 297 5.60 -8.38 -14.62
N ASN A 298 5.64 -9.69 -14.84
CA ASN A 298 6.22 -10.25 -16.04
C ASN A 298 5.42 -9.85 -17.31
N SER A 299 4.09 -9.77 -17.21
CA SER A 299 3.22 -9.32 -18.29
C SER A 299 3.48 -7.86 -18.64
N ALA A 300 3.53 -6.97 -17.65
CA ALA A 300 3.83 -5.56 -17.87
C ALA A 300 5.26 -5.35 -18.40
N ARG A 301 6.24 -6.10 -17.88
CA ARG A 301 7.63 -6.06 -18.37
C ARG A 301 7.75 -6.50 -19.82
N SER A 302 7.09 -7.61 -20.17
CA SER A 302 7.04 -8.10 -21.55
C SER A 302 6.36 -7.10 -22.48
N PHE A 303 5.27 -6.48 -22.05
CA PHE A 303 4.55 -5.48 -22.80
C PHE A 303 5.39 -4.21 -23.01
N THR A 304 6.01 -3.65 -21.97
CA THR A 304 6.87 -2.46 -22.10
C THR A 304 8.09 -2.72 -22.97
N SER A 305 8.60 -3.96 -23.01
CA SER A 305 9.77 -4.32 -23.84
C SER A 305 9.52 -4.22 -25.36
N ILE A 306 8.25 -4.20 -25.79
CA ILE A 306 7.89 -4.04 -27.21
C ILE A 306 8.22 -2.63 -27.71
N ASN A 307 8.16 -1.62 -26.84
CA ASN A 307 8.45 -0.24 -27.20
C ASN A 307 9.81 0.20 -26.62
N PRO A 308 10.83 0.46 -27.44
CA PRO A 308 12.18 0.80 -26.98
C PRO A 308 12.25 1.99 -26.04
N LEU A 309 11.39 3.00 -26.22
CA LEU A 309 11.35 4.21 -25.38
C LEU A 309 10.97 3.85 -23.93
N TYR A 310 9.86 3.13 -23.75
CA TYR A 310 9.39 2.73 -22.44
C TYR A 310 10.31 1.69 -21.80
N ASN A 311 10.83 0.74 -22.58
CA ASN A 311 11.78 -0.25 -22.08
C ASN A 311 13.05 0.41 -21.51
N SER A 312 13.65 1.33 -22.29
CA SER A 312 14.85 2.07 -21.83
C SER A 312 14.58 2.85 -20.56
N TYR A 313 13.43 3.52 -20.48
CA TYR A 313 13.03 4.25 -19.29
C TYR A 313 12.91 3.33 -18.06
N ILE A 314 12.22 2.20 -18.19
CA ILE A 314 12.04 1.24 -17.09
C ILE A 314 13.37 0.66 -16.60
N GLU A 315 14.29 0.31 -17.53
CA GLU A 315 15.63 -0.18 -17.15
C GLU A 315 16.45 0.86 -16.38
N VAL A 316 16.34 2.13 -16.76
CA VAL A 316 17.02 3.23 -16.07
C VAL A 316 16.42 3.44 -14.69
N MET A 317 15.09 3.46 -14.57
CA MET A 317 14.39 3.65 -13.29
C MET A 317 14.64 2.47 -12.33
N GLU A 318 14.63 1.23 -12.81
CA GLU A 318 14.96 0.04 -12.01
C GLU A 318 16.34 0.18 -11.36
N LYS A 319 17.36 0.53 -12.16
CA LYS A 319 18.73 0.79 -11.65
C LYS A 319 18.77 1.95 -10.67
N ALA A 320 17.97 3.00 -10.90
CA ALA A 320 17.89 4.13 -10.00
C ALA A 320 17.29 3.72 -8.64
N PHE A 321 16.21 2.92 -8.62
CA PHE A 321 15.63 2.39 -7.38
C PHE A 321 16.58 1.45 -6.65
N GLU A 322 17.31 0.56 -7.35
CA GLU A 322 18.35 -0.29 -6.72
C GLU A 322 19.42 0.55 -6.01
N LYS A 323 19.89 1.63 -6.65
CA LYS A 323 20.85 2.56 -6.05
C LYS A 323 20.25 3.35 -4.90
N TYR A 324 18.98 3.76 -5.02
CA TYR A 324 18.25 4.44 -3.94
C TYR A 324 18.19 3.58 -2.67
N TYR A 325 17.82 2.30 -2.81
CA TYR A 325 17.76 1.38 -1.65
C TYR A 325 19.12 0.99 -1.09
N THR A 326 20.18 1.08 -1.88
CA THR A 326 21.54 0.93 -1.39
C THR A 326 22.16 2.26 -0.95
N GLN A 327 21.34 3.32 -0.82
CA GLN A 327 21.69 4.65 -0.32
C GLN A 327 22.82 5.35 -1.14
N LYS A 328 22.99 4.96 -2.41
CA LYS A 328 23.96 5.58 -3.31
C LYS A 328 23.34 6.77 -4.04
N TYR A 329 22.95 7.79 -3.29
CA TYR A 329 22.14 8.90 -3.76
C TYR A 329 22.75 9.70 -4.92
N PHE A 330 24.05 9.93 -4.90
CA PHE A 330 24.74 10.58 -6.02
C PHE A 330 24.72 9.76 -7.32
N ASP A 331 24.75 8.43 -7.23
CA ASP A 331 24.61 7.58 -8.41
C ASP A 331 23.18 7.67 -8.96
N VAL A 332 22.17 7.73 -8.09
CA VAL A 332 20.76 7.93 -8.50
C VAL A 332 20.61 9.22 -9.30
N ILE A 333 21.15 10.34 -8.80
CA ILE A 333 21.08 11.64 -9.48
C ILE A 333 21.68 11.51 -10.90
N LYS A 334 22.89 10.96 -11.02
CA LYS A 334 23.57 10.77 -12.31
C LYS A 334 22.83 9.83 -13.28
N ILE A 335 22.09 8.86 -12.73
CA ILE A 335 21.29 7.94 -13.54
C ILE A 335 20.03 8.67 -14.07
N LEU A 336 19.33 9.41 -13.21
CA LEU A 336 18.09 10.10 -13.54
C LEU A 336 18.32 11.27 -14.52
N GLU A 337 19.46 11.94 -14.46
CA GLU A 337 19.83 13.02 -15.38
C GLU A 337 19.97 12.55 -16.84
N LYS A 338 20.11 11.25 -17.10
CA LYS A 338 20.18 10.67 -18.44
C LYS A 338 18.83 10.46 -19.11
N ILE A 339 17.72 10.61 -18.37
CA ILE A 339 16.37 10.41 -18.87
C ILE A 339 15.97 11.64 -19.68
N GLU A 340 15.67 11.40 -20.95
CA GLU A 340 15.26 12.45 -21.88
C GLU A 340 13.83 12.95 -21.64
N PRO A 341 13.51 14.23 -21.90
CA PRO A 341 12.22 14.84 -21.62
C PRO A 341 11.11 14.49 -22.65
N ILE A 342 11.29 13.47 -23.48
CA ILE A 342 10.33 13.07 -24.53
C ILE A 342 9.19 12.19 -23.99
N LEU A 343 9.29 11.77 -22.74
CA LEU A 343 8.34 10.86 -22.09
C LEU A 343 7.01 11.55 -21.74
N PRO A 344 5.93 10.78 -21.57
CA PRO A 344 4.68 11.26 -20.97
C PRO A 344 4.90 11.94 -19.62
N VAL A 345 4.09 12.93 -19.32
CA VAL A 345 4.22 13.74 -18.09
C VAL A 345 4.16 12.89 -16.82
N GLU A 346 3.38 11.84 -16.80
CA GLU A 346 3.27 10.92 -15.67
C GLU A 346 4.61 10.24 -15.36
N LEU A 347 5.33 9.82 -16.38
CA LEU A 347 6.63 9.15 -16.23
C LEU A 347 7.74 10.14 -15.90
N LEU A 348 7.68 11.36 -16.45
CA LEU A 348 8.58 12.46 -16.05
C LEU A 348 8.35 12.85 -14.59
N ALA A 349 7.11 12.91 -14.16
CA ALA A 349 6.77 13.20 -12.77
C ALA A 349 7.25 12.12 -11.79
N GLU A 350 7.20 10.83 -12.15
CA GLU A 350 7.79 9.74 -11.35
C GLU A 350 9.32 9.86 -11.25
N LYS A 351 9.99 10.18 -12.36
CA LYS A 351 11.43 10.45 -12.37
C LYS A 351 11.76 11.65 -11.46
N ASP A 352 11.02 12.74 -11.58
CA ASP A 352 11.24 13.97 -10.82
C ASP A 352 10.90 13.78 -9.34
N LEU A 353 9.92 12.92 -9.03
CA LEU A 353 9.59 12.52 -7.66
C LEU A 353 10.77 11.75 -7.01
N LEU A 354 11.33 10.75 -7.70
CA LEU A 354 12.48 10.02 -7.19
C LEU A 354 13.70 10.94 -7.04
N LEU A 355 13.95 11.81 -8.00
CA LEU A 355 15.03 12.79 -7.93
C LEU A 355 14.86 13.74 -6.73
N SER A 356 13.65 14.24 -6.51
CA SER A 356 13.32 15.08 -5.37
C SER A 356 13.53 14.34 -4.04
N LEU A 357 13.06 13.09 -3.94
CA LEU A 357 13.29 12.25 -2.75
C LEU A 357 14.78 12.09 -2.45
N VAL A 358 15.60 11.87 -3.48
CA VAL A 358 17.05 11.74 -3.32
C VAL A 358 17.68 13.06 -2.88
N LEU A 359 17.31 14.17 -3.49
CA LEU A 359 17.82 15.49 -3.15
C LEU A 359 17.46 15.90 -1.71
N THR A 360 16.32 15.45 -1.18
CA THR A 360 15.98 15.67 0.23
C THR A 360 16.83 14.86 1.19
N LYS A 361 17.46 13.78 0.70
CA LYS A 361 18.38 12.94 1.51
C LYS A 361 19.83 13.42 1.46
N THR A 362 20.18 14.35 0.57
CA THR A 362 21.46 15.03 0.64
C THR A 362 21.44 16.01 1.80
N LEU A 363 22.61 16.31 2.34
CA LEU A 363 22.74 17.24 3.47
C LEU A 363 22.83 18.70 3.02
N ASN A 364 22.63 18.98 1.72
CA ASN A 364 22.80 20.29 1.13
C ASN A 364 21.45 21.00 1.03
N GLN A 365 21.35 22.20 1.62
CA GLN A 365 20.15 23.03 1.57
C GLN A 365 19.74 23.38 0.13
N MET A 366 20.73 23.66 -0.74
CA MET A 366 20.44 23.96 -2.15
C MET A 366 19.80 22.80 -2.88
N ASP A 367 20.17 21.56 -2.54
CA ASP A 367 19.53 20.37 -3.11
C ASP A 367 18.06 20.25 -2.65
N ARG A 368 17.77 20.62 -1.41
CA ARG A 368 16.39 20.64 -0.89
C ARG A 368 15.54 21.72 -1.55
N ILE A 369 16.10 22.90 -1.81
CA ILE A 369 15.42 23.95 -2.59
C ILE A 369 15.17 23.44 -4.00
N LYS A 370 16.16 22.83 -4.65
CA LYS A 370 16.04 22.21 -5.97
C LYS A 370 14.96 21.12 -5.99
N ALA A 371 14.85 20.31 -4.93
CA ALA A 371 13.81 19.30 -4.79
C ALA A 371 12.40 19.89 -4.84
N LEU A 372 12.16 21.04 -4.17
CA LEU A 372 10.88 21.75 -4.23
C LEU A 372 10.61 22.33 -5.62
N GLU A 373 11.62 22.95 -6.23
CA GLU A 373 11.50 23.55 -7.56
C GLU A 373 11.15 22.50 -8.63
N ILE A 374 11.74 21.31 -8.55
CA ILE A 374 11.45 20.18 -9.45
C ILE A 374 9.99 19.76 -9.33
N LEU A 375 9.42 19.69 -8.12
CA LEU A 375 8.05 19.24 -7.90
C LEU A 375 7.00 20.33 -8.09
N LYS A 376 7.39 21.59 -8.07
CA LYS A 376 6.47 22.75 -8.20
C LYS A 376 5.55 22.70 -9.43
N PRO A 377 5.98 22.25 -10.63
CA PRO A 377 5.11 22.13 -11.79
C PRO A 377 3.96 21.14 -11.62
N TYR A 378 4.10 20.17 -10.71
CA TYR A 378 3.16 19.07 -10.49
C TYR A 378 2.18 19.33 -9.33
N ARG A 379 2.10 20.55 -8.80
CA ARG A 379 1.21 20.87 -7.66
C ARG A 379 -0.27 20.68 -7.98
N LEU A 380 -0.69 20.89 -9.22
CA LEU A 380 -2.08 20.67 -9.62
C LEU A 380 -2.25 19.22 -10.11
N ILE A 381 -3.31 18.57 -9.67
CA ILE A 381 -3.61 17.19 -10.10
C ILE A 381 -3.73 17.06 -11.63
N SER A 382 -4.21 18.11 -12.30
CA SER A 382 -4.30 18.17 -13.76
C SER A 382 -2.94 18.16 -14.46
N SER A 383 -1.87 18.59 -13.79
CA SER A 383 -0.51 18.60 -14.35
C SER A 383 0.09 17.20 -14.49
N VAL A 384 -0.49 16.21 -13.85
CA VAL A 384 -0.14 14.78 -13.98
C VAL A 384 -1.32 13.97 -14.55
N ASN A 385 -2.10 14.56 -15.43
CA ASN A 385 -3.24 13.95 -16.09
C ASN A 385 -4.27 13.34 -15.13
N ASN A 386 -4.47 13.96 -13.97
CA ASN A 386 -5.37 13.49 -12.90
C ASN A 386 -5.01 12.09 -12.36
N GLU A 387 -3.72 11.71 -12.36
CA GLU A 387 -3.22 10.51 -11.69
C GLU A 387 -3.13 10.79 -10.18
N PHE A 388 -4.19 10.42 -9.45
CA PHE A 388 -4.35 10.81 -8.04
C PHE A 388 -3.27 10.22 -7.13
N ASP A 389 -2.90 8.93 -7.29
CA ASP A 389 -1.84 8.31 -6.48
C ASP A 389 -0.49 9.00 -6.70
N LEU A 390 -0.13 9.27 -7.95
CA LEU A 390 1.11 9.96 -8.29
C LEU A 390 1.11 11.38 -7.73
N TRP A 391 0.03 12.14 -7.94
CA TRP A 391 -0.13 13.49 -7.40
C TRP A 391 -0.02 13.51 -5.88
N LEU A 392 -0.68 12.57 -5.20
CA LEU A 392 -0.64 12.45 -3.74
C LEU A 392 0.80 12.25 -3.24
N ARG A 393 1.57 11.36 -3.86
CA ARG A 393 2.98 11.11 -3.51
C ARG A 393 3.86 12.33 -3.75
N ILE A 394 3.64 13.05 -4.84
CA ILE A 394 4.33 14.30 -5.13
C ILE A 394 4.04 15.34 -4.05
N MET A 395 2.78 15.54 -3.70
CA MET A 395 2.38 16.53 -2.69
C MET A 395 2.90 16.17 -1.30
N MET A 396 2.93 14.88 -0.94
CA MET A 396 3.54 14.41 0.30
C MET A 396 5.05 14.72 0.36
N THR A 397 5.76 14.48 -0.74
CA THR A 397 7.19 14.77 -0.84
C THR A 397 7.45 16.28 -0.81
N TYR A 398 6.62 17.05 -1.50
CA TYR A 398 6.66 18.52 -1.48
C TYR A 398 6.45 19.05 -0.06
N MET A 399 5.43 18.56 0.65
CA MET A 399 5.18 18.92 2.04
C MET A 399 6.37 18.57 2.96
N THR A 400 6.93 17.37 2.82
CA THR A 400 8.10 16.95 3.61
C THR A 400 9.32 17.86 3.34
N SER A 401 9.58 18.19 2.07
CA SER A 401 10.66 19.09 1.69
C SER A 401 10.45 20.51 2.22
N SER A 402 9.22 21.01 2.21
CA SER A 402 8.85 22.30 2.81
C SER A 402 9.10 22.33 4.31
N ILE A 403 8.79 21.24 5.01
CA ILE A 403 9.07 21.08 6.43
C ILE A 403 10.59 21.14 6.70
N HIS A 404 11.37 20.41 5.91
CA HIS A 404 12.84 20.40 6.05
C HIS A 404 13.50 21.76 5.78
N LEU A 405 12.83 22.62 4.99
CA LEU A 405 13.27 24.00 4.72
C LEU A 405 12.67 25.04 5.69
N GLY A 406 11.98 24.60 6.75
CA GLY A 406 11.34 25.49 7.71
C GLY A 406 10.11 26.25 7.18
N GLN A 407 9.58 25.90 6.01
CA GLN A 407 8.41 26.52 5.38
C GLN A 407 7.10 25.98 5.97
N ARG A 408 6.89 26.21 7.27
CA ARG A 408 5.76 25.68 8.04
C ARG A 408 4.40 25.98 7.43
N ASN A 409 4.17 27.25 7.10
CA ASN A 409 2.86 27.70 6.60
C ASN A 409 2.50 27.02 5.29
N GLU A 410 3.47 26.83 4.41
CA GLU A 410 3.29 26.09 3.15
C GLU A 410 2.97 24.62 3.42
N ALA A 411 3.69 23.96 4.30
CA ALA A 411 3.44 22.57 4.67
C ALA A 411 2.03 22.37 5.26
N LEU A 412 1.56 23.27 6.13
CA LEU A 412 0.22 23.23 6.70
C LEU A 412 -0.87 23.50 5.64
N HIS A 413 -0.58 24.37 4.66
CA HIS A 413 -1.51 24.63 3.56
C HIS A 413 -1.69 23.39 2.69
N ILE A 414 -0.59 22.74 2.34
CA ILE A 414 -0.59 21.49 1.57
C ILE A 414 -1.33 20.37 2.34
N GLU A 415 -1.05 20.21 3.62
CA GLU A 415 -1.76 19.22 4.46
C GLU A 415 -3.27 19.41 4.40
N LYS A 416 -3.73 20.64 4.53
CA LYS A 416 -5.14 20.97 4.48
C LYS A 416 -5.76 20.66 3.12
N GLU A 417 -5.06 20.97 2.04
CA GLU A 417 -5.48 20.66 0.67
C GLU A 417 -5.62 19.14 0.47
N LEU A 418 -4.59 18.39 0.87
CA LEU A 418 -4.58 16.93 0.79
C LEU A 418 -5.70 16.30 1.62
N TYR A 419 -5.94 16.80 2.82
CA TYR A 419 -7.03 16.34 3.66
C TYR A 419 -8.41 16.48 2.98
N ILE A 420 -8.65 17.63 2.34
CA ILE A 420 -9.91 17.89 1.62
C ILE A 420 -10.07 16.90 0.46
N GLN A 421 -9.02 16.71 -0.34
CA GLN A 421 -9.04 15.80 -1.49
C GLN A 421 -9.23 14.35 -1.07
N LEU A 422 -8.55 13.89 -0.02
CA LEU A 422 -8.66 12.53 0.50
C LEU A 422 -10.02 12.29 1.16
N SER A 423 -10.55 13.26 1.88
CA SER A 423 -11.87 13.15 2.53
C SER A 423 -13.00 12.93 1.52
N SER A 424 -12.87 13.47 0.30
CA SER A 424 -13.83 13.23 -0.77
C SER A 424 -13.82 11.81 -1.31
N LYS A 425 -12.75 11.06 -1.06
CA LYS A 425 -12.56 9.66 -1.51
C LYS A 425 -12.76 8.63 -0.38
N LEU A 426 -13.04 9.08 0.84
CA LEU A 426 -13.39 8.19 1.95
C LEU A 426 -14.67 7.41 1.63
N GLY A 427 -14.61 6.10 1.75
CA GLY A 427 -15.71 5.18 1.45
C GLY A 427 -15.54 4.40 0.16
N TYR A 428 -14.62 4.82 -0.71
CA TYR A 428 -14.25 4.08 -1.93
C TYR A 428 -12.91 3.36 -1.81
N ASP A 429 -11.98 3.92 -1.03
CA ASP A 429 -10.63 3.38 -0.87
C ASP A 429 -10.17 3.47 0.59
N ASP A 430 -9.99 2.31 1.23
CA ASP A 430 -9.43 2.22 2.59
C ASP A 430 -8.01 2.79 2.66
N ASN A 431 -7.27 2.85 1.54
CA ASN A 431 -5.97 3.48 1.48
C ASN A 431 -6.03 4.98 1.75
N ALA A 432 -7.13 5.66 1.39
CA ALA A 432 -7.30 7.08 1.67
C ALA A 432 -7.23 7.38 3.17
N ILE A 433 -7.80 6.53 4.02
CA ILE A 433 -7.76 6.67 5.48
C ILE A 433 -6.31 6.58 5.99
N LYS A 434 -5.54 5.64 5.44
CA LYS A 434 -4.12 5.45 5.79
C LYS A 434 -3.31 6.70 5.43
N TYR A 435 -3.50 7.22 4.23
CA TYR A 435 -2.80 8.41 3.76
C TYR A 435 -3.16 9.65 4.56
N ILE A 436 -4.43 9.86 4.91
CA ILE A 436 -4.86 10.98 5.77
C ILE A 436 -4.12 10.96 7.10
N ASN A 437 -4.06 9.80 7.74
CA ASN A 437 -3.39 9.67 9.04
C ASN A 437 -1.88 9.90 8.92
N ILE A 438 -1.26 9.44 7.84
CA ILE A 438 0.17 9.67 7.56
C ILE A 438 0.45 11.16 7.34
N LEU A 439 -0.39 11.84 6.58
CA LEU A 439 -0.22 13.26 6.27
C LEU A 439 -0.39 14.15 7.49
N ARG A 440 -1.45 13.93 8.28
CA ARG A 440 -1.67 14.65 9.53
C ARG A 440 -0.51 14.49 10.49
N ARG A 441 0.03 13.31 10.57
CA ARG A 441 1.20 12.98 11.35
C ARG A 441 2.41 13.83 10.97
N ARG A 442 2.71 13.95 9.67
CA ARG A 442 3.90 14.67 9.19
C ARG A 442 3.81 16.16 9.44
N SER A 443 2.67 16.76 9.17
CA SER A 443 2.49 18.21 9.35
C SER A 443 2.54 18.64 10.81
N ASN A 444 2.05 17.80 11.73
CA ASN A 444 1.94 18.11 13.15
C ASN A 444 3.13 17.63 13.98
N ALA A 445 3.84 16.60 13.54
CA ALA A 445 4.99 16.03 14.25
C ALA A 445 6.06 17.05 14.62
N ILE A 446 6.18 18.11 13.85
CA ILE A 446 7.20 19.15 14.05
C ILE A 446 6.73 20.22 15.01
N HIS A 447 5.42 20.35 15.24
CA HIS A 447 4.86 21.51 15.91
C HIS A 447 4.11 21.22 17.20
N ASP A 448 3.55 20.01 17.35
CA ASP A 448 2.82 19.63 18.53
C ASP A 448 2.92 18.10 18.72
N CYS A 449 3.74 17.71 19.70
CA CYS A 449 3.92 16.30 20.05
C CYS A 449 2.62 15.62 20.45
N ASN A 450 1.71 16.32 21.14
CA ASN A 450 0.46 15.72 21.61
C ASN A 450 -0.49 15.44 20.45
N ILE A 451 -0.62 16.38 19.53
CA ILE A 451 -1.42 16.19 18.30
C ILE A 451 -0.82 15.07 17.45
N SER A 452 0.49 15.06 17.26
CA SER A 452 1.17 13.98 16.52
C SER A 452 0.97 12.62 17.18
N LYS A 453 1.06 12.55 18.50
CA LYS A 453 0.82 11.34 19.30
C LYS A 453 -0.61 10.84 19.12
N GLU A 454 -1.59 11.73 19.18
CA GLU A 454 -3.01 11.39 18.99
C GLU A 454 -3.30 10.83 17.59
N TYR A 455 -2.80 11.49 16.53
CA TYR A 455 -2.99 11.02 15.15
C TYR A 455 -2.29 9.69 14.88
N MET A 456 -1.08 9.52 15.43
CA MET A 456 -0.36 8.26 15.29
C MET A 456 -1.04 7.11 16.01
N ARG A 457 -1.52 7.37 17.24
CA ARG A 457 -2.30 6.41 18.01
C ARG A 457 -3.55 6.01 17.26
N SER A 458 -4.30 6.97 16.71
CA SER A 458 -5.50 6.70 15.90
C SER A 458 -5.19 5.79 14.70
N SER A 459 -4.03 5.96 14.05
CA SER A 459 -3.61 5.10 12.95
C SER A 459 -3.30 3.68 13.41
N VAL A 460 -2.58 3.52 14.51
CA VAL A 460 -2.28 2.21 15.11
C VAL A 460 -3.56 1.50 15.53
N ASP A 461 -4.46 2.22 16.22
CA ASP A 461 -5.74 1.69 16.69
C ASP A 461 -6.65 1.28 15.54
N TYR A 462 -6.65 2.02 14.42
CA TYR A 462 -7.38 1.63 13.22
C TYR A 462 -6.95 0.25 12.70
N PHE A 463 -5.65 0.03 12.54
CA PHE A 463 -5.14 -1.26 12.09
C PHE A 463 -5.42 -2.39 13.09
N ALA A 464 -5.36 -2.11 14.38
CA ALA A 464 -5.62 -3.09 15.42
C ALA A 464 -7.10 -3.48 15.50
N ASN A 465 -8.02 -2.49 15.46
CA ASN A 465 -9.45 -2.70 15.65
C ASN A 465 -10.15 -3.33 14.43
N MET A 466 -9.67 -3.03 13.23
CA MET A 466 -10.26 -3.54 11.98
C MET A 466 -9.68 -4.88 11.53
N ASN A 467 -8.87 -5.54 12.36
CA ASN A 467 -8.05 -6.71 11.97
C ASN A 467 -7.18 -6.48 10.72
N CYS A 468 -6.96 -5.23 10.37
CA CYS A 468 -6.22 -4.87 9.17
C CYS A 468 -4.71 -5.12 9.29
N LYS A 469 -4.18 -5.30 10.50
CA LYS A 469 -2.75 -5.60 10.73
C LYS A 469 -2.26 -6.87 10.04
N GLU A 470 -3.15 -7.85 9.85
CA GLU A 470 -2.84 -9.09 9.15
C GLU A 470 -2.97 -8.95 7.63
N ILE A 471 -3.79 -7.99 7.18
CA ILE A 471 -4.04 -7.71 5.77
C ILE A 471 -2.97 -6.76 5.22
N TYR A 472 -2.55 -5.78 6.03
CA TYR A 472 -1.59 -4.73 5.68
C TYR A 472 -0.41 -4.70 6.66
N PRO A 473 0.37 -5.79 6.77
CA PRO A 473 1.39 -5.92 7.81
C PRO A 473 2.53 -4.91 7.67
N VAL A 474 2.91 -4.54 6.45
CA VAL A 474 3.95 -3.54 6.21
C VAL A 474 3.49 -2.16 6.68
N GLN A 475 2.28 -1.75 6.35
CA GLN A 475 1.72 -0.46 6.77
C GLN A 475 1.54 -0.40 8.30
N TYR A 476 1.08 -1.49 8.91
CA TYR A 476 0.99 -1.56 10.37
C TYR A 476 2.37 -1.45 11.03
N PHE A 477 3.36 -2.16 10.50
CA PHE A 477 4.76 -2.05 10.92
C PHE A 477 5.25 -0.60 10.87
N LEU A 478 5.03 0.09 9.73
CA LEU A 478 5.46 1.47 9.55
C LEU A 478 4.73 2.43 10.51
N CYS A 479 3.44 2.25 10.71
CA CYS A 479 2.67 3.05 11.67
C CYS A 479 3.18 2.87 13.11
N LEU A 480 3.42 1.62 13.54
CA LEU A 480 3.96 1.32 14.86
C LEU A 480 5.36 1.91 15.05
N ASN A 481 6.26 1.71 14.08
CA ASN A 481 7.61 2.26 14.15
C ASN A 481 7.60 3.78 14.30
N ASN A 482 6.75 4.45 13.52
CA ASN A 482 6.63 5.90 13.57
C ASN A 482 5.99 6.38 14.88
N TYR A 483 5.02 5.63 15.41
CA TYR A 483 4.44 5.93 16.73
C TYR A 483 5.47 5.82 17.84
N ILE A 484 6.30 4.77 17.83
CA ILE A 484 7.44 4.65 18.75
C ILE A 484 8.36 5.87 18.65
N GLY A 485 8.69 6.31 17.43
CA GLY A 485 9.50 7.51 17.20
C GLY A 485 8.87 8.77 17.81
N VAL A 486 7.57 8.98 17.62
CA VAL A 486 6.82 10.11 18.21
C VAL A 486 6.81 10.05 19.73
N LEU A 487 6.52 8.90 20.31
CA LEU A 487 6.54 8.71 21.76
C LEU A 487 7.90 9.05 22.35
N CYS A 488 8.98 8.58 21.70
CA CYS A 488 10.34 8.93 22.11
C CYS A 488 10.60 10.42 22.02
N GLN A 489 10.16 11.08 20.94
CA GLN A 489 10.28 12.54 20.79
C GLN A 489 9.51 13.30 21.86
N CYS A 490 8.34 12.82 22.25
CA CYS A 490 7.54 13.39 23.34
C CYS A 490 8.12 13.08 24.74
N GLY A 491 9.15 12.24 24.85
CA GLY A 491 9.69 11.78 26.13
C GLY A 491 8.86 10.70 26.83
N ASP A 492 7.87 10.13 26.14
CA ASP A 492 6.99 9.06 26.66
C ASP A 492 7.66 7.67 26.47
N PHE A 493 8.90 7.54 26.99
CA PHE A 493 9.73 6.34 26.76
C PHE A 493 9.11 5.06 27.34
N GLY A 494 8.35 5.15 28.44
CA GLY A 494 7.65 3.99 29.00
C GLY A 494 6.71 3.37 27.97
N GLU A 495 5.82 4.18 27.41
CA GLU A 495 4.85 3.77 26.38
C GLU A 495 5.59 3.35 25.08
N ALA A 496 6.63 4.08 24.69
CA ALA A 496 7.47 3.74 23.54
C ALA A 496 8.08 2.34 23.66
N GLY A 497 8.58 1.98 24.85
CA GLY A 497 9.14 0.66 25.12
C GLY A 497 8.11 -0.46 25.06
N GLU A 498 6.85 -0.22 25.47
CA GLU A 498 5.75 -1.19 25.32
C GLU A 498 5.45 -1.46 23.84
N TYR A 499 5.28 -0.39 23.04
CA TYR A 499 5.04 -0.52 21.61
C TYR A 499 6.22 -1.09 20.85
N ALA A 500 7.46 -0.84 21.28
CA ALA A 500 8.66 -1.46 20.72
C ALA A 500 8.64 -2.99 20.90
N ILE A 501 8.27 -3.48 22.08
CA ILE A 501 8.11 -4.92 22.32
C ILE A 501 6.97 -5.50 21.48
N LEU A 502 5.83 -4.80 21.40
CA LEU A 502 4.70 -5.20 20.57
C LEU A 502 5.12 -5.35 19.10
N LEU A 503 5.88 -4.38 18.57
CA LEU A 503 6.37 -4.40 17.20
C LEU A 503 7.36 -5.55 16.96
N GLN A 504 8.25 -5.83 17.91
CA GLN A 504 9.14 -6.98 17.83
C GLN A 504 8.36 -8.29 17.74
N HIS A 505 7.36 -8.47 18.61
CA HIS A 505 6.49 -9.64 18.57
C HIS A 505 5.77 -9.75 17.22
N PHE A 506 5.26 -8.65 16.70
CA PHE A 506 4.62 -8.61 15.39
C PHE A 506 5.57 -9.08 14.27
N ILE A 507 6.79 -8.56 14.21
CA ILE A 507 7.81 -8.97 13.22
C ILE A 507 8.14 -10.46 13.37
N MET A 508 8.27 -10.94 14.61
CA MET A 508 8.58 -12.36 14.86
C MET A 508 7.48 -13.32 14.39
N HIS A 509 6.23 -12.88 14.39
CA HIS A 509 5.10 -13.66 13.87
C HIS A 509 4.99 -13.61 12.33
N HIS A 510 5.54 -12.56 11.70
CA HIS A 510 5.47 -12.29 10.27
C HIS A 510 6.87 -12.30 9.63
N ARG A 511 7.69 -13.32 9.94
CA ARG A 511 9.09 -13.42 9.48
C ARG A 511 9.27 -13.61 7.98
N ASP A 512 8.23 -14.00 7.29
CA ASP A 512 8.15 -14.16 5.84
C ASP A 512 7.99 -12.84 5.09
N ILE A 513 7.68 -11.75 5.80
CA ILE A 513 7.49 -10.43 5.22
C ILE A 513 8.83 -9.67 5.22
N GLN A 514 9.19 -9.11 4.07
CA GLN A 514 10.32 -8.19 3.96
C GLN A 514 9.86 -6.79 4.32
N TYR A 515 10.20 -6.36 5.53
CA TYR A 515 9.91 -5.00 5.97
C TYR A 515 10.91 -4.01 5.35
N PRO A 516 10.45 -2.87 4.83
CA PRO A 516 11.33 -1.84 4.31
C PRO A 516 12.08 -1.17 5.46
N ARG A 517 13.36 -0.83 5.21
CA ARG A 517 14.16 0.02 6.09
C ARG A 517 14.23 -0.48 7.54
N MET A 518 14.55 -1.75 7.71
CA MET A 518 14.71 -2.38 9.04
C MET A 518 15.73 -1.66 9.94
N GLU A 519 16.74 -1.00 9.35
CA GLU A 519 17.73 -0.19 10.05
C GLU A 519 17.09 0.94 10.87
N ILE A 520 16.06 1.59 10.31
CA ILE A 520 15.32 2.66 11.01
C ILE A 520 14.54 2.09 12.19
N PHE A 521 13.89 0.97 11.96
CA PHE A 521 13.18 0.27 13.03
C PHE A 521 14.12 -0.10 14.18
N VAL A 522 15.28 -0.70 13.87
CA VAL A 522 16.24 -1.12 14.89
C VAL A 522 16.72 0.08 15.72
N ASN A 523 16.96 1.23 15.09
CA ASN A 523 17.31 2.47 15.80
C ASN A 523 16.21 2.89 16.79
N ASN A 524 14.98 3.07 16.31
CA ASN A 524 13.87 3.53 17.16
C ASN A 524 13.55 2.51 18.27
N TYR A 525 13.56 1.23 17.93
CA TYR A 525 13.34 0.12 18.86
C TYR A 525 14.36 0.08 19.99
N LEU A 526 15.65 0.13 19.65
CA LEU A 526 16.73 0.07 20.64
C LEU A 526 16.72 1.28 21.57
N LEU A 527 16.51 2.48 21.02
CA LEU A 527 16.45 3.69 21.83
C LEU A 527 15.20 3.69 22.73
N ALA A 528 14.05 3.25 22.23
CA ALA A 528 12.85 3.12 23.04
C ALA A 528 13.05 2.15 24.23
N LEU A 529 13.67 0.99 24.00
CA LEU A 529 13.98 0.03 25.04
C LEU A 529 15.01 0.55 26.05
N LEU A 530 16.06 1.24 25.57
CA LEU A 530 17.10 1.82 26.41
C LEU A 530 16.53 2.86 27.35
N PHE A 531 15.82 3.85 26.82
CA PHE A 531 15.28 4.95 27.63
C PHE A 531 14.03 4.57 28.47
N SER A 532 13.42 3.43 28.17
CA SER A 532 12.42 2.81 29.07
C SER A 532 13.02 1.87 30.13
N ASN A 533 14.36 1.80 30.22
CA ASN A 533 15.11 0.92 31.13
C ASN A 533 14.83 -0.59 30.93
N LYS A 534 14.44 -1.00 29.73
CA LYS A 534 14.18 -2.42 29.39
C LYS A 534 15.44 -3.15 28.90
N ILE A 535 16.46 -2.43 28.46
CA ILE A 535 17.79 -2.97 28.14
C ILE A 535 18.88 -2.06 28.70
N SER A 536 20.07 -2.62 28.97
CA SER A 536 21.22 -1.82 29.38
C SER A 536 21.88 -1.11 28.20
N THR A 537 22.66 -0.05 28.49
CA THR A 537 23.40 0.69 27.45
C THR A 537 24.41 -0.21 26.75
N GLU A 538 25.09 -1.13 27.48
CA GLU A 538 26.05 -2.09 26.93
C GLU A 538 25.35 -3.01 25.88
N LYS A 539 24.19 -3.56 26.24
CA LYS A 539 23.43 -4.44 25.36
C LYS A 539 22.89 -3.70 24.15
N CYS A 540 22.43 -2.47 24.35
CA CYS A 540 22.00 -1.59 23.25
C CYS A 540 23.17 -1.34 22.28
N LEU A 541 24.35 -0.97 22.79
CA LEU A 541 25.55 -0.72 22.00
C LEU A 541 26.03 -1.97 21.26
N GLU A 542 26.01 -3.14 21.91
CA GLU A 542 26.34 -4.42 21.27
C GLU A 542 25.45 -4.70 20.07
N ILE A 543 24.12 -4.60 20.25
CA ILE A 543 23.15 -4.84 19.17
C ILE A 543 23.31 -3.80 18.05
N TYR A 544 23.53 -2.53 18.42
CA TYR A 544 23.69 -1.44 17.48
C TYR A 544 24.92 -1.67 16.59
N ASN A 545 26.07 -2.02 17.18
CA ASN A 545 27.29 -2.33 16.45
C ASN A 545 27.16 -3.59 15.57
N ASN A 546 26.48 -4.63 16.06
CA ASN A 546 26.25 -5.86 15.29
C ASN A 546 25.31 -5.63 14.11
N THR A 547 24.34 -4.73 14.24
CA THR A 547 23.36 -4.45 13.19
C THR A 547 23.93 -3.50 12.11
N PHE A 548 24.64 -2.47 12.55
CA PHE A 548 25.10 -1.40 11.66
C PHE A 548 26.58 -1.50 11.30
N GLY A 549 27.41 -2.11 12.15
CA GLY A 549 28.82 -2.46 11.91
C GLY A 549 29.64 -1.40 11.17
N ASP A 550 30.60 -1.89 10.37
CA ASP A 550 31.48 -1.03 9.52
C ASP A 550 30.77 -0.42 8.29
N ASN A 551 29.48 -0.69 8.09
CA ASN A 551 28.70 -0.18 6.95
C ASN A 551 28.18 1.25 7.14
N LEU A 552 28.49 1.91 8.25
CA LEU A 552 28.14 3.29 8.53
C LEU A 552 29.02 4.26 7.72
N ARG A 553 28.76 4.45 6.43
CA ARG A 553 29.52 5.39 5.60
C ARG A 553 28.65 6.21 4.64
N ASP A 554 28.75 7.52 4.75
CA ASP A 554 28.56 8.56 3.73
C ASP A 554 27.16 8.94 3.26
N ASN A 555 26.07 8.81 4.08
CA ASN A 555 24.76 9.37 3.69
C ASN A 555 23.95 9.92 4.88
N ALA A 556 22.86 10.65 4.59
CA ALA A 556 22.04 11.31 5.60
C ALA A 556 21.47 10.33 6.64
N ASP A 557 21.04 9.15 6.22
CA ASP A 557 20.46 8.14 7.11
C ASP A 557 21.52 7.63 8.11
N GLN A 558 22.78 7.54 7.70
CA GLN A 558 23.89 7.15 8.55
C GLN A 558 24.29 8.25 9.53
N VAL A 559 24.14 9.52 9.16
CA VAL A 559 24.38 10.64 10.07
C VAL A 559 23.55 10.52 11.34
N PHE A 560 22.26 10.16 11.19
CA PHE A 560 21.38 9.92 12.34
C PHE A 560 21.89 8.78 13.22
N LEU A 561 22.24 7.65 12.60
CA LEU A 561 22.73 6.48 13.32
C LEU A 561 24.04 6.77 14.04
N LEU A 562 24.97 7.46 13.38
CA LEU A 562 26.25 7.87 13.98
C LEU A 562 26.07 8.89 15.11
N CYS A 563 25.14 9.85 14.94
CA CYS A 563 24.79 10.79 16.00
C CYS A 563 24.27 10.06 17.25
N ASN A 564 23.32 9.11 17.06
CA ASN A 564 22.79 8.32 18.17
C ASN A 564 23.82 7.36 18.78
N LEU A 565 24.69 6.76 17.95
CA LEU A 565 25.80 5.94 18.42
C LEU A 565 26.74 6.74 19.32
N SER A 566 27.03 8.01 18.98
CA SER A 566 27.82 8.88 19.84
C SER A 566 27.18 9.08 21.20
N VAL A 567 25.84 9.19 21.27
CA VAL A 567 25.12 9.28 22.55
C VAL A 567 25.27 8.00 23.37
N LEU A 568 25.22 6.82 22.74
CA LEU A 568 25.45 5.54 23.43
C LEU A 568 26.88 5.49 24.02
N TYR A 569 27.89 5.96 23.28
CA TYR A 569 29.27 6.07 23.81
C TYR A 569 29.35 7.06 24.97
N MET A 570 28.68 8.22 24.90
CA MET A 570 28.67 9.18 25.99
C MET A 570 28.04 8.59 27.27
N ARG A 571 26.92 7.85 27.14
CA ARG A 571 26.30 7.12 28.27
C ARG A 571 27.20 6.03 28.88
N MET A 572 28.14 5.53 28.11
CA MET A 572 29.20 4.59 28.56
C MET A 572 30.45 5.31 29.08
N HIS A 573 30.40 6.63 29.26
CA HIS A 573 31.53 7.46 29.63
C HIS A 573 32.75 7.37 28.67
N LYS A 574 32.49 6.93 27.41
CA LYS A 574 33.51 6.84 26.36
C LYS A 574 33.53 8.12 25.52
N TYR A 575 33.76 9.25 26.16
CA TYR A 575 33.62 10.58 25.55
C TYR A 575 34.57 10.82 24.37
N GLU A 576 35.80 10.27 24.42
CA GLU A 576 36.72 10.37 23.29
C GLU A 576 36.23 9.62 22.04
N SER A 577 35.57 8.45 22.21
CA SER A 577 34.99 7.71 21.11
C SER A 577 33.82 8.47 20.49
N ALA A 578 32.97 9.06 21.35
CA ALA A 578 31.89 9.92 20.91
C ALA A 578 32.43 11.16 20.16
N TYR A 579 33.44 11.82 20.71
CA TYR A 579 34.08 12.97 20.09
C TYR A 579 34.60 12.64 18.68
N LYS A 580 35.33 11.53 18.49
CA LYS A 580 35.85 11.14 17.17
C LYS A 580 34.75 10.98 16.11
N ILE A 581 33.63 10.39 16.48
CA ILE A 581 32.49 10.23 15.58
C ILE A 581 31.89 11.59 15.22
N LEU A 582 31.63 12.41 16.25
CA LEU A 582 30.96 13.71 16.08
C LEU A 582 31.85 14.72 15.36
N ASP A 583 33.14 14.73 15.64
CA ASP A 583 34.11 15.59 14.97
C ASP A 583 34.26 15.22 13.49
N ASN A 584 34.26 13.91 13.17
CA ASN A 584 34.24 13.45 11.79
C ASN A 584 32.95 13.88 11.07
N LEU A 585 31.79 13.74 11.73
CA LEU A 585 30.52 14.21 11.18
C LEU A 585 30.54 15.73 10.96
N TYR A 586 31.00 16.48 11.94
CA TYR A 586 31.07 17.94 11.90
C TYR A 586 32.00 18.47 10.79
N ASN A 587 33.14 17.82 10.56
CA ASN A 587 34.13 18.25 9.56
C ASN A 587 33.79 17.80 8.13
N ASN A 588 33.05 16.67 7.97
CA ASN A 588 32.77 16.11 6.66
C ASN A 588 31.39 16.51 6.10
N ILE A 589 30.52 17.07 6.94
CA ILE A 589 29.21 17.55 6.52
C ILE A 589 29.28 19.04 6.32
N ASN A 590 28.93 19.53 5.14
CA ASN A 590 28.97 20.95 4.84
C ASN A 590 27.78 21.68 5.49
N PHE A 591 27.92 21.98 6.78
CA PHE A 591 26.88 22.66 7.57
C PHE A 591 26.69 24.14 7.19
N ASN A 592 27.53 24.73 6.37
CA ASN A 592 27.44 26.15 6.03
C ASN A 592 26.11 26.54 5.33
N ASN A 593 25.43 25.55 4.74
CA ASN A 593 24.14 25.76 4.08
C ASN A 593 22.98 25.09 4.80
N ASP A 594 23.23 24.32 5.87
CA ASP A 594 22.24 23.48 6.56
C ASP A 594 22.06 23.87 8.05
N ASN A 595 22.29 25.14 8.38
CA ASN A 595 22.22 25.64 9.76
C ASN A 595 20.85 25.40 10.44
N GLU A 596 19.81 25.12 9.66
CA GLU A 596 18.45 24.88 10.13
C GLU A 596 18.11 23.39 10.23
N ALA A 597 18.95 22.51 9.71
CA ALA A 597 18.68 21.09 9.74
C ALA A 597 18.91 20.55 11.16
N MET A 598 17.86 19.90 11.69
CA MET A 598 17.85 19.41 13.06
C MET A 598 18.99 18.49 13.41
N TYR A 599 19.45 17.66 12.47
CA TYR A 599 20.61 16.81 12.69
C TYR A 599 21.90 17.60 12.81
N ALA A 600 22.07 18.71 12.06
CA ALA A 600 23.23 19.60 12.15
C ALA A 600 23.31 20.24 13.55
N ILE A 601 22.19 20.68 14.06
CA ILE A 601 22.07 21.22 15.43
C ILE A 601 22.37 20.12 16.45
N SER A 602 21.77 18.93 16.28
CA SER A 602 21.97 17.79 17.18
C SER A 602 23.43 17.34 17.24
N ILE A 603 24.13 17.31 16.10
CA ILE A 603 25.56 17.00 16.05
C ILE A 603 26.38 18.04 16.80
N ARG A 604 26.14 19.34 16.60
CA ARG A 604 26.83 20.42 17.29
C ARG A 604 26.63 20.37 18.80
N ILE A 605 25.40 20.16 19.25
CA ILE A 605 25.09 20.02 20.67
C ILE A 605 25.81 18.81 21.26
N ASN A 606 25.72 17.65 20.64
CA ASN A 606 26.35 16.44 21.12
C ASN A 606 27.91 16.56 21.09
N LEU A 607 28.44 17.22 20.04
CA LEU A 607 29.92 17.48 19.95
C LEU A 607 30.36 18.41 21.06
N ALA A 608 29.64 19.48 21.34
CA ALA A 608 29.96 20.39 22.43
C ALA A 608 29.93 19.68 23.79
N ILE A 609 28.95 18.81 24.01
CA ILE A 609 28.87 17.98 25.23
C ILE A 609 30.09 17.06 25.34
N ALA A 610 30.43 16.34 24.28
CA ALA A 610 31.62 15.45 24.26
C ALA A 610 32.89 16.22 24.52
N LEU A 611 33.07 17.41 23.91
CA LEU A 611 34.22 18.31 24.14
C LEU A 611 34.30 18.79 25.58
N ALA A 612 33.18 19.15 26.20
CA ALA A 612 33.13 19.57 27.59
C ALA A 612 33.61 18.44 28.54
N TYR A 613 33.19 17.21 28.29
CA TYR A 613 33.64 16.05 29.08
C TYR A 613 35.11 15.68 28.91
N ILE A 614 35.70 15.99 27.74
CA ILE A 614 37.17 15.81 27.55
C ILE A 614 37.95 17.08 27.88
N SER A 615 37.37 18.00 28.65
CA SER A 615 38.00 19.24 29.15
C SER A 615 38.38 20.26 28.06
N GLN A 616 37.76 20.19 26.88
CA GLN A 616 37.94 21.18 25.80
C GLN A 616 36.82 22.24 25.83
N THR A 617 36.60 22.86 26.97
CA THR A 617 35.48 23.76 27.27
C THR A 617 35.35 24.95 26.33
N ASP A 618 36.49 25.58 25.96
CA ASP A 618 36.50 26.72 25.07
C ASP A 618 36.01 26.37 23.65
N LYS A 619 36.44 25.21 23.15
CA LYS A 619 35.94 24.72 21.85
C LYS A 619 34.45 24.39 21.92
N ALA A 620 33.99 23.78 23.02
CA ALA A 620 32.60 23.46 23.23
C ALA A 620 31.72 24.72 23.18
N LYS A 621 32.14 25.80 23.90
CA LYS A 621 31.45 27.08 23.90
C LYS A 621 31.43 27.73 22.52
N ASN A 622 32.54 27.71 21.80
CA ASN A 622 32.60 28.27 20.45
C ASN A 622 31.60 27.60 19.51
N ILE A 623 31.48 26.25 19.54
CA ILE A 623 30.52 25.50 18.74
C ILE A 623 29.07 25.86 19.13
N LEU A 624 28.80 26.02 20.43
CA LEU A 624 27.46 26.37 20.90
C LEU A 624 27.10 27.82 20.53
N ASN A 625 28.04 28.76 20.66
CA ASN A 625 27.81 30.15 20.23
C ASN A 625 27.60 30.26 18.72
N ASP A 626 28.41 29.55 17.94
CA ASP A 626 28.25 29.45 16.48
C ASP A 626 26.88 28.88 16.10
N CYS A 627 26.41 27.89 16.88
CA CYS A 627 25.07 27.33 16.71
C CYS A 627 23.99 28.37 17.01
N LEU A 628 24.13 29.20 18.06
CA LEU A 628 23.19 30.26 18.40
C LEU A 628 23.11 31.34 17.32
N GLU A 629 24.26 31.78 16.80
CA GLU A 629 24.32 32.79 15.73
C GLU A 629 23.59 32.33 14.45
N ASN A 630 23.67 31.06 14.17
CA ASN A 630 23.10 30.46 12.96
C ASN A 630 21.64 29.97 13.13
N LEU A 631 21.06 30.05 14.33
CA LEU A 631 19.64 29.68 14.57
C LEU A 631 18.62 30.74 14.11
N GLN A 632 19.01 31.81 13.41
CA GLN A 632 18.17 33.01 13.20
C GLN A 632 16.85 32.77 12.48
N SER A 633 16.66 31.68 11.75
CA SER A 633 15.48 31.42 10.94
C SER A 633 14.65 30.19 11.37
N ALA A 634 15.08 29.42 12.35
CA ALA A 634 14.43 28.17 12.73
C ALA A 634 13.11 28.38 13.51
N ASN A 635 12.04 27.70 13.13
CA ASN A 635 10.73 27.78 13.80
C ASN A 635 10.73 27.26 15.25
N TYR A 636 11.74 26.51 15.65
CA TYR A 636 11.98 25.99 16.99
C TYR A 636 13.12 26.72 17.72
N LYS A 637 13.49 27.89 17.21
CA LYS A 637 14.59 28.73 17.68
C LYS A 637 14.60 28.88 19.21
N ILE A 638 13.47 29.23 19.80
CA ILE A 638 13.38 29.56 21.24
C ILE A 638 13.83 28.38 22.13
N TYR A 639 13.40 27.16 21.82
CA TYR A 639 13.70 25.99 22.66
C TYR A 639 15.16 25.53 22.53
N ILE A 640 15.67 25.53 21.30
CA ILE A 640 17.06 25.18 21.04
C ILE A 640 17.97 26.24 21.62
N GLU A 641 17.63 27.51 21.47
CA GLU A 641 18.36 28.63 22.06
C GLU A 641 18.46 28.50 23.60
N GLN A 642 17.33 28.24 24.28
CA GLN A 642 17.34 28.02 25.73
C GLN A 642 18.19 26.80 26.14
N LYS A 643 18.10 25.68 25.41
CA LYS A 643 18.91 24.50 25.67
C LYS A 643 20.40 24.79 25.52
N ILE A 644 20.79 25.50 24.47
CA ILE A 644 22.20 25.86 24.23
C ILE A 644 22.71 26.82 25.29
N LEU A 645 21.91 27.83 25.68
CA LEU A 645 22.30 28.77 26.75
C LEU A 645 22.51 28.04 28.09
N LEU A 646 21.61 27.11 28.43
CA LEU A 646 21.77 26.28 29.62
C LEU A 646 23.07 25.42 29.58
N LEU A 647 23.38 24.83 28.42
CA LEU A 647 24.59 24.05 28.24
C LEU A 647 25.84 24.93 28.42
N ILE A 648 25.85 26.14 27.90
CA ILE A 648 26.93 27.12 28.08
C ILE A 648 27.09 27.47 29.58
N GLU A 649 25.97 27.73 30.27
CA GLU A 649 25.99 28.00 31.72
C GLU A 649 26.57 26.84 32.54
N PHE A 650 26.22 25.58 32.21
CA PHE A 650 26.79 24.40 32.85
C PHE A 650 28.27 24.25 32.59
N ILE A 651 28.75 24.54 31.38
CA ILE A 651 30.17 24.52 31.05
C ILE A 651 30.89 25.59 31.86
N ASP A 652 30.34 26.81 31.99
CA ASP A 652 30.93 27.92 32.75
C ASP A 652 31.03 27.63 34.24
N LYS A 653 30.06 26.95 34.82
CA LYS A 653 30.03 26.60 36.23
C LYS A 653 30.90 25.37 36.57
N ASN A 654 31.52 24.75 35.60
CA ASN A 654 32.22 23.47 35.75
C ASN A 654 31.39 22.35 36.40
N SER A 655 30.07 22.48 36.29
CA SER A 655 29.10 21.63 36.98
C SER A 655 28.67 20.43 36.17
N PHE A 656 29.28 20.21 35.02
CA PHE A 656 28.90 19.13 34.08
C PHE A 656 29.03 17.73 34.68
N GLN A 657 29.95 17.52 35.64
CA GLN A 657 30.17 16.23 36.28
C GLN A 657 29.16 15.91 37.39
N GLU A 658 28.59 16.95 38.04
CA GLU A 658 27.73 16.79 39.21
C GLU A 658 26.24 16.53 38.85
N HIS A 659 25.84 16.78 37.61
CA HIS A 659 24.44 16.82 37.21
C HIS A 659 23.92 15.64 36.36
N ILE A 660 24.74 14.60 36.14
CA ILE A 660 24.32 13.41 35.40
C ILE A 660 23.15 12.68 36.07
N ASP A 661 23.09 12.74 37.42
CA ASP A 661 22.07 12.09 38.22
C ASP A 661 20.83 12.98 38.54
N VAL A 662 20.84 14.25 38.12
CA VAL A 662 19.81 15.25 38.46
C VAL A 662 18.83 15.51 37.27
N GLU A 663 18.80 14.63 36.31
CA GLU A 663 18.04 14.80 35.06
C GLU A 663 16.55 15.17 35.28
N ASP A 664 15.89 14.65 36.31
CA ASP A 664 14.45 14.84 36.50
C ASP A 664 14.07 16.15 37.23
N SER A 665 14.92 16.70 38.09
CA SER A 665 14.56 17.89 38.89
C SER A 665 14.70 19.20 38.13
N LEU A 666 15.71 19.33 37.30
CA LEU A 666 15.95 20.53 36.47
C LEU A 666 14.92 20.71 35.36
N PHE A 667 14.36 19.62 34.85
CA PHE A 667 13.29 19.65 33.86
C PHE A 667 11.97 20.20 34.42
N ASN A 668 11.67 19.91 35.67
CA ASN A 668 10.47 20.39 36.34
C ASN A 668 10.51 21.90 36.66
N GLU A 669 11.68 22.50 36.70
CA GLU A 669 11.90 23.93 36.97
C GLU A 669 11.92 24.79 35.68
N CYS A 670 12.14 24.20 34.49
CA CYS A 670 12.18 24.94 33.25
C CYS A 670 10.77 25.19 32.70
N SER A 671 10.32 26.44 32.71
CA SER A 671 8.98 26.86 32.28
C SER A 671 8.60 26.47 30.82
N PHE A 672 9.56 26.22 29.95
CA PHE A 672 9.30 25.83 28.59
C PHE A 672 8.84 24.35 28.45
N TYR A 673 9.06 23.51 29.45
CA TYR A 673 8.49 22.17 29.50
C TYR A 673 7.01 22.16 29.92
N GLN A 674 6.54 23.26 30.48
CA GLN A 674 5.11 23.42 30.86
C GLN A 674 4.25 23.76 29.64
N ASP A 675 4.85 24.38 28.64
CA ASP A 675 4.20 24.60 27.34
C ASP A 675 4.51 23.37 26.46
N ASN A 676 3.57 22.45 26.40
CA ASN A 676 3.68 21.13 25.75
C ASN A 676 4.06 21.13 24.25
N SER A 677 4.47 22.26 23.70
CA SER A 677 4.68 22.42 22.27
C SER A 677 5.94 21.72 21.71
N TRP A 678 6.98 21.46 22.54
CA TRP A 678 8.25 20.89 22.04
C TRP A 678 9.01 20.03 23.04
N LYS A 679 8.57 18.81 23.26
CA LYS A 679 9.38 17.79 23.96
C LYS A 679 10.35 17.08 22.97
N PHE A 680 10.78 17.79 21.94
CA PHE A 680 11.53 17.23 20.82
C PHE A 680 12.87 16.60 21.22
N PHE A 681 13.51 17.12 22.27
CA PHE A 681 14.78 16.60 22.74
C PHE A 681 14.64 15.59 23.89
N GLY A 682 13.41 15.13 24.15
CA GLY A 682 13.12 14.17 25.20
C GLY A 682 13.43 14.70 26.59
N LYS A 683 13.14 13.90 27.62
CA LYS A 683 13.54 14.18 29.01
C LYS A 683 15.04 14.04 29.23
N THR A 684 15.82 13.67 28.22
CA THR A 684 17.26 13.57 28.32
C THR A 684 17.88 14.93 28.04
N PHE A 685 18.14 15.67 29.10
CA PHE A 685 18.64 17.03 29.06
C PHE A 685 19.95 17.18 28.25
N HIS A 686 20.84 16.18 28.34
CA HIS A 686 22.19 16.32 27.82
C HIS A 686 22.32 15.98 26.34
N TYR A 687 21.53 15.07 25.80
CA TYR A 687 21.76 14.55 24.46
C TYR A 687 20.66 14.93 23.49
N SER A 688 21.06 15.18 22.24
CA SER A 688 20.10 15.30 21.16
C SER A 688 19.99 13.97 20.44
N LEU A 689 18.85 13.31 20.57
CA LEU A 689 18.55 12.04 19.92
C LEU A 689 17.75 12.28 18.65
N LEU A 690 18.00 11.48 17.64
CA LEU A 690 17.33 11.55 16.36
C LEU A 690 16.50 10.29 16.16
N PHE A 691 15.21 10.47 15.94
CA PHE A 691 14.25 9.41 15.67
C PHE A 691 13.80 9.50 14.22
N TYR A 692 13.76 8.36 13.60
CA TYR A 692 13.41 8.27 12.21
C TYR A 692 11.91 8.14 11.99
N TRP A 693 11.47 8.80 10.93
CA TRP A 693 10.18 8.64 10.34
C TRP A 693 10.36 7.92 9.02
N SER A 694 9.74 6.77 8.88
CA SER A 694 9.74 6.09 7.58
C SER A 694 8.86 6.87 6.61
N ASP A 695 9.44 7.22 5.49
CA ASP A 695 8.68 7.68 4.32
C ASP A 695 8.01 6.46 3.70
N LEU A 696 6.70 6.53 3.56
CA LEU A 696 5.92 5.49 2.86
C LEU A 696 5.98 5.68 1.37
#